data_3383bbb4d4dc8535e3c387870bb8c790
#
_entry.id   3383bbb4d4dc8535e3c387870bb8c790
#
_cell.length_a   1.000
_cell.length_b   1.000
_cell.length_c   1.000
_cell.angle_alpha   90.00
_cell.angle_beta   90.00
_cell.angle_gamma   90.00
#
_symmetry.space_group_name_H-M   'P 1'
#
loop_
_entity.id
_entity.type
_entity.pdbx_description
1 polymer ?
#
loop_
_entity_poly.entity_id
_entity_poly.type
_entity_poly.pdbx_seq_one_letter_code
_entity_poly.pdbx_strand_id
1 'polypeptide(L)'
;MHKSVAVLATTLLSLLCALAYGQERLVEYVDPFIGTTNFGTTNPGARCPWGIMSVTPFNVMGSDSNTYDKDSRWWSTPYEWTNSFLTGFAHVNLSGVGCPDMSSLLLMATTGPLEPDYHKYGTAYSEERAEPGYYAVRLDRYGISAELTSTLRTGVSRFTFPAGESHLLLNLGEGLTNESGAFLRRKSATEIEGMKLLGNFCYDVPQAVYPIYFALRVSKAPKQTGWWKHQRPMTAEAEWDQHAGRYKVYTKYGREIAGDDIGAYFTYETSEGESIEVRLAVSFVSTENAWQNMEAETAKLSFAQLRERASSSWERELSRITVEGGTEEQRRVFYTALYHTMIQPSILQDVNGQYPTMESDSVGQTAHDRYTIFSLWDTYRNVHQLMTLAYPERQLDMVRSMIDMYREGGWLPRWELIGRETLTMEGDPAIPVIVDTWLKGLRGYDIETAYEAMLKSTTLPSEVNLLRSDNDDYLRLGYVPLRRKYDNSVSHALEYYVADYALSILADSLGHKKEAERFYKQSLGYRHFFDPETKTLRPKLPDGSFLSPYDPELGKNFEPNPGFHEGCAWNYAFFVPHDIPGLVRLHGGRKAFVRHLQSVFDDGHYDPSNEPDIAYPYLFTYFSGEEWRTQHLVSELLAKHFHTAPDGIPGNDDTGTMSAWAVFSMMGLYPDVPGVPEYALTAPTFDRITIRLDPTWYGSDRLVIEGAPRNAKSYVKGIRFNGESLKRHRISHEMLRQGGVLSYEY
;
A
#
# COMPACT_ATOMS: atom_id res chain seq x y z
N MET A 1 -10.84 -62.79 -4.22
CA MET A 1 -9.83 -61.69 -4.03
C MET A 1 -10.12 -60.46 -4.89
N HIS A 2 -10.64 -60.51 -6.10
CA HIS A 2 -10.86 -59.32 -6.94
C HIS A 2 -12.00 -58.37 -6.50
N LYS A 3 -13.02 -58.84 -5.80
CA LYS A 3 -14.14 -58.00 -5.32
C LYS A 3 -13.76 -57.14 -4.09
N SER A 4 -12.85 -57.62 -3.24
CA SER A 4 -12.41 -56.89 -2.02
C SER A 4 -11.44 -55.75 -2.35
N VAL A 5 -10.64 -55.86 -3.41
CA VAL A 5 -9.70 -54.81 -3.83
C VAL A 5 -10.42 -53.61 -4.50
N ALA A 6 -11.50 -53.92 -5.26
CA ALA A 6 -12.30 -52.84 -5.90
C ALA A 6 -13.09 -52.02 -4.86
N VAL A 7 -13.58 -52.64 -3.79
CA VAL A 7 -14.29 -51.91 -2.70
C VAL A 7 -13.33 -51.05 -1.89
N LEU A 8 -12.10 -51.53 -1.62
CA LEU A 8 -11.06 -50.70 -0.94
C LEU A 8 -10.61 -49.53 -1.81
N ALA A 9 -10.45 -49.72 -3.12
CA ALA A 9 -10.05 -48.66 -4.03
C ALA A 9 -11.15 -47.59 -4.19
N THR A 10 -12.42 -47.98 -4.25
CA THR A 10 -13.54 -47.04 -4.29
C THR A 10 -13.73 -46.29 -2.97
N THR A 11 -13.52 -46.95 -1.83
CA THR A 11 -13.58 -46.28 -0.52
C THR A 11 -12.39 -45.34 -0.28
N LEU A 12 -11.18 -45.67 -0.76
CA LEU A 12 -10.03 -44.77 -0.71
C LEU A 12 -10.21 -43.56 -1.66
N LEU A 13 -10.78 -43.79 -2.85
CA LEU A 13 -11.10 -42.70 -3.80
C LEU A 13 -12.21 -41.81 -3.27
N SER A 14 -13.23 -42.37 -2.63
CA SER A 14 -14.29 -41.57 -1.97
C SER A 14 -13.80 -40.86 -0.70
N LEU A 15 -12.85 -41.44 0.06
CA LEU A 15 -12.20 -40.73 1.16
C LEU A 15 -11.24 -39.61 0.66
N LEU A 16 -10.50 -39.84 -0.41
CA LEU A 16 -9.65 -38.82 -1.06
C LEU A 16 -10.51 -37.73 -1.73
N CYS A 17 -11.63 -38.05 -2.32
CA CYS A 17 -12.62 -37.06 -2.78
C CYS A 17 -13.31 -36.33 -1.61
N ALA A 18 -13.63 -37.01 -0.51
CA ALA A 18 -14.22 -36.38 0.69
C ALA A 18 -13.21 -35.49 1.44
N LEU A 19 -11.91 -35.79 1.36
CA LEU A 19 -10.84 -34.91 1.85
C LEU A 19 -10.54 -33.73 0.90
N ALA A 20 -10.91 -33.83 -0.37
CA ALA A 20 -10.86 -32.73 -1.34
C ALA A 20 -12.11 -31.84 -1.32
N TYR A 21 -13.20 -32.29 -0.71
CA TYR A 21 -14.43 -31.52 -0.50
C TYR A 21 -14.48 -31.02 0.93
N GLY A 22 -13.77 -29.89 1.20
CA GLY A 22 -13.95 -29.25 2.47
C GLY A 22 -12.84 -28.41 3.04
N GLN A 23 -11.78 -28.12 2.31
CA GLN A 23 -10.90 -27.05 2.77
C GLN A 23 -11.44 -25.73 2.21
N GLU A 24 -12.08 -24.96 3.09
CA GLU A 24 -12.57 -23.61 2.81
C GLU A 24 -11.40 -22.78 2.26
N ARG A 25 -11.57 -22.17 1.07
CA ARG A 25 -10.51 -21.38 0.44
C ARG A 25 -10.38 -20.05 1.16
N LEU A 26 -9.15 -19.65 1.47
CA LEU A 26 -8.88 -18.41 2.20
C LEU A 26 -9.30 -17.16 1.41
N VAL A 27 -9.23 -17.21 0.09
CA VAL A 27 -9.72 -16.12 -0.77
C VAL A 27 -11.21 -15.81 -0.59
N GLU A 28 -12.03 -16.74 -0.06
CA GLU A 28 -13.45 -16.54 0.20
C GLU A 28 -13.72 -15.65 1.43
N TYR A 29 -12.71 -15.47 2.30
CA TYR A 29 -12.78 -14.53 3.41
C TYR A 29 -12.40 -13.11 3.02
N VAL A 30 -11.71 -12.90 1.90
CA VAL A 30 -11.29 -11.55 1.48
C VAL A 30 -12.48 -10.80 0.89
N ASP A 31 -12.73 -9.61 1.43
CA ASP A 31 -13.71 -8.67 0.91
C ASP A 31 -13.02 -7.39 0.43
N PRO A 32 -12.78 -7.25 -0.89
CA PRO A 32 -12.10 -6.09 -1.45
C PRO A 32 -12.86 -4.76 -1.31
N PHE A 33 -14.10 -4.77 -0.81
CA PHE A 33 -14.85 -3.53 -0.54
C PHE A 33 -14.51 -2.90 0.80
N ILE A 34 -13.87 -3.61 1.74
CA ILE A 34 -13.43 -3.03 3.01
C ILE A 34 -12.38 -1.94 2.74
N GLY A 35 -12.59 -0.74 3.30
CA GLY A 35 -11.71 0.43 3.12
C GLY A 35 -12.03 1.27 1.88
N THR A 36 -13.11 0.99 1.14
CA THR A 36 -13.47 1.72 -0.08
C THR A 36 -14.32 2.97 0.17
N THR A 37 -14.52 3.34 1.41
CA THR A 37 -15.09 4.62 1.86
C THR A 37 -14.42 5.07 3.17
N ASN A 38 -14.87 6.15 3.78
CA ASN A 38 -14.31 6.70 5.02
C ASN A 38 -12.81 7.01 4.93
N PHE A 39 -12.35 7.48 3.76
CA PHE A 39 -10.95 7.78 3.47
C PHE A 39 -9.97 6.58 3.56
N GLY A 40 -10.46 5.34 3.60
CA GLY A 40 -9.61 4.15 3.50
C GLY A 40 -8.84 4.07 2.17
N THR A 41 -9.39 4.68 1.14
CA THR A 41 -8.82 4.84 -0.23
C THR A 41 -8.35 3.54 -0.89
N THR A 42 -8.84 2.40 -0.42
CA THR A 42 -8.69 1.12 -1.11
C THR A 42 -9.65 1.03 -2.30
N ASN A 43 -9.49 0.01 -3.13
CA ASN A 43 -10.39 -0.20 -4.27
C ASN A 43 -10.60 -1.68 -4.56
N PRO A 44 -11.80 -2.07 -5.09
CA PRO A 44 -12.18 -3.46 -5.29
C PRO A 44 -11.66 -4.08 -6.59
N GLY A 45 -10.69 -3.44 -7.25
CA GLY A 45 -10.21 -3.85 -8.57
C GLY A 45 -9.59 -5.24 -8.62
N ALA A 46 -9.75 -5.89 -9.76
CA ALA A 46 -9.12 -7.17 -10.05
C ALA A 46 -7.59 -7.03 -10.16
N ARG A 47 -6.83 -7.72 -9.31
CA ARG A 47 -5.35 -7.68 -9.28
C ARG A 47 -4.74 -8.99 -8.81
N CYS A 48 -3.47 -9.23 -9.15
CA CYS A 48 -2.64 -10.28 -8.57
C CYS A 48 -1.80 -9.74 -7.39
N PRO A 49 -1.33 -10.61 -6.46
CA PRO A 49 -0.42 -10.18 -5.40
C PRO A 49 0.82 -9.49 -6.00
N TRP A 50 1.20 -8.31 -5.46
CA TRP A 50 2.32 -7.48 -5.92
C TRP A 50 2.32 -7.12 -7.42
N GLY A 51 1.22 -7.35 -8.14
CA GLY A 51 1.11 -6.97 -9.54
C GLY A 51 0.96 -5.47 -9.73
N ILE A 52 1.68 -4.88 -10.69
CA ILE A 52 1.50 -3.46 -11.06
C ILE A 52 0.15 -3.23 -11.73
N MET A 53 -0.39 -4.26 -12.39
CA MET A 53 -1.69 -4.20 -13.04
C MET A 53 -2.83 -4.45 -12.07
N SER A 54 -3.77 -3.52 -12.05
CA SER A 54 -5.12 -3.72 -11.53
C SER A 54 -6.12 -3.15 -12.52
N VAL A 55 -7.30 -3.75 -12.61
CA VAL A 55 -8.42 -3.22 -13.40
C VAL A 55 -9.55 -2.92 -12.44
N THR A 56 -9.86 -1.63 -12.28
CA THR A 56 -10.71 -1.12 -11.19
C THR A 56 -11.86 -0.30 -11.75
N PRO A 57 -13.08 -0.42 -11.22
CA PRO A 57 -14.16 0.50 -11.56
C PRO A 57 -13.74 1.94 -11.24
N PHE A 58 -14.12 2.87 -12.12
CA PHE A 58 -13.80 4.28 -11.99
C PHE A 58 -15.10 5.08 -11.86
N ASN A 59 -15.39 5.54 -10.64
CA ASN A 59 -16.66 6.20 -10.31
C ASN A 59 -16.49 7.55 -9.60
N VAL A 60 -15.30 8.19 -9.76
CA VAL A 60 -14.95 9.44 -9.06
C VAL A 60 -14.78 10.63 -10.01
N MET A 61 -15.28 10.53 -11.23
CA MET A 61 -15.30 11.63 -12.22
C MET A 61 -16.56 11.57 -13.09
N GLY A 62 -16.97 12.73 -13.60
CA GLY A 62 -17.99 12.84 -14.64
C GLY A 62 -19.43 12.87 -14.13
N SER A 63 -19.67 13.05 -12.84
CA SER A 63 -21.04 13.14 -12.30
C SER A 63 -21.16 14.01 -11.05
N ASP A 64 -21.90 15.11 -11.17
CA ASP A 64 -22.26 15.96 -10.03
C ASP A 64 -23.15 15.26 -8.99
N SER A 65 -23.72 14.10 -9.31
CA SER A 65 -24.56 13.32 -8.39
C SER A 65 -23.77 12.42 -7.46
N ASN A 66 -22.49 12.15 -7.74
CA ASN A 66 -21.62 11.39 -6.88
C ASN A 66 -21.22 12.20 -5.65
N THR A 67 -21.03 11.52 -4.51
CA THR A 67 -20.59 12.15 -3.26
C THR A 67 -19.19 12.72 -3.42
N TYR A 68 -18.32 11.96 -4.09
CA TYR A 68 -16.96 12.34 -4.41
C TYR A 68 -16.80 12.35 -5.93
N ASP A 69 -16.48 13.50 -6.48
CA ASP A 69 -16.21 13.71 -7.90
C ASP A 69 -14.92 14.52 -8.05
N LYS A 70 -13.91 13.95 -8.74
CA LYS A 70 -12.59 14.56 -8.89
C LYS A 70 -12.62 15.84 -9.74
N ASP A 71 -13.57 15.96 -10.64
CA ASP A 71 -13.73 17.19 -11.46
C ASP A 71 -14.01 18.42 -10.58
N SER A 72 -14.61 18.20 -9.40
CA SER A 72 -14.90 19.27 -8.43
C SER A 72 -14.13 19.15 -7.12
N ARG A 73 -13.43 18.03 -6.86
CA ARG A 73 -12.76 17.73 -5.60
C ARG A 73 -11.43 17.01 -5.81
N TRP A 74 -10.52 17.19 -4.85
CA TRP A 74 -9.35 16.35 -4.72
C TRP A 74 -9.74 14.95 -4.26
N TRP A 75 -9.36 13.89 -5.01
CA TRP A 75 -9.61 12.51 -4.64
C TRP A 75 -8.50 11.59 -5.13
N SER A 76 -8.02 10.69 -4.26
CA SER A 76 -6.82 9.89 -4.49
C SER A 76 -7.08 8.44 -4.94
N THR A 77 -8.33 7.99 -4.92
CA THR A 77 -8.72 6.62 -5.31
C THR A 77 -9.65 6.65 -6.53
N PRO A 78 -9.63 5.64 -7.40
CA PRO A 78 -10.53 5.54 -8.55
C PRO A 78 -11.96 5.15 -8.19
N TYR A 79 -12.18 4.70 -6.96
CA TYR A 79 -13.45 4.15 -6.51
C TYR A 79 -13.82 4.67 -5.12
N GLU A 80 -15.10 5.01 -4.97
CA GLU A 80 -15.72 5.35 -3.69
C GLU A 80 -17.06 4.59 -3.58
N TRP A 81 -17.22 3.82 -2.50
CA TRP A 81 -18.40 2.96 -2.29
C TRP A 81 -19.74 3.71 -2.35
N THR A 82 -19.77 4.94 -1.86
CA THR A 82 -21.00 5.76 -1.82
C THR A 82 -21.39 6.35 -3.16
N ASN A 83 -20.53 6.27 -4.18
CA ASN A 83 -20.79 6.74 -5.52
C ASN A 83 -21.59 5.70 -6.33
N SER A 84 -22.51 6.18 -7.16
CA SER A 84 -23.43 5.33 -7.93
C SER A 84 -23.33 5.48 -9.45
N PHE A 85 -22.37 6.27 -9.95
CA PHE A 85 -22.18 6.55 -11.36
C PHE A 85 -20.75 6.25 -11.79
N LEU A 86 -20.61 5.40 -12.81
CA LEU A 86 -19.34 4.86 -13.29
C LEU A 86 -19.08 5.35 -14.72
N THR A 87 -17.83 5.75 -15.01
CA THR A 87 -17.40 6.24 -16.32
C THR A 87 -16.42 5.29 -17.02
N GLY A 88 -15.94 4.24 -16.37
CA GLY A 88 -15.07 3.26 -16.99
C GLY A 88 -14.38 2.32 -16.00
N PHE A 89 -13.35 1.65 -16.51
CA PHE A 89 -12.49 0.76 -15.75
C PHE A 89 -11.05 1.19 -15.95
N ALA A 90 -10.44 1.73 -14.88
CA ALA A 90 -9.07 2.23 -14.89
C ALA A 90 -8.06 1.10 -14.76
N HIS A 91 -6.93 1.26 -15.40
CA HIS A 91 -5.80 0.35 -15.31
C HIS A 91 -4.66 1.00 -14.52
N VAL A 92 -3.93 0.19 -13.75
CA VAL A 92 -2.82 0.61 -12.88
C VAL A 92 -3.29 1.61 -11.83
N ASN A 93 -3.60 1.12 -10.65
CA ASN A 93 -4.22 1.93 -9.61
C ASN A 93 -3.44 1.83 -8.30
N LEU A 94 -3.26 2.95 -7.63
CA LEU A 94 -2.80 3.02 -6.26
C LEU A 94 -3.91 2.52 -5.31
N SER A 95 -3.52 2.13 -4.10
CA SER A 95 -4.45 1.69 -3.05
C SER A 95 -3.95 2.17 -1.70
N GLY A 96 -4.81 2.83 -0.93
CA GLY A 96 -4.44 3.38 0.36
C GLY A 96 -3.41 4.50 0.25
N VAL A 97 -3.67 5.53 -0.54
CA VAL A 97 -2.78 6.70 -0.66
C VAL A 97 -3.58 8.00 -0.55
N GLY A 98 -2.92 9.06 -0.08
CA GLY A 98 -3.56 10.36 0.15
C GLY A 98 -3.62 11.27 -1.08
N CYS A 99 -2.82 11.02 -2.13
CA CYS A 99 -2.72 11.89 -3.30
C CYS A 99 -3.13 11.18 -4.59
N PRO A 100 -3.74 11.91 -5.55
CA PRO A 100 -4.12 11.32 -6.84
C PRO A 100 -2.91 11.09 -7.73
N ASP A 101 -2.82 9.89 -8.30
CA ASP A 101 -1.96 9.53 -9.42
C ASP A 101 -2.44 8.24 -10.07
N MET A 102 -1.89 7.87 -11.23
CA MET A 102 -2.25 6.66 -11.97
C MET A 102 -3.74 6.61 -12.35
N SER A 103 -4.39 5.48 -12.16
CA SER A 103 -5.82 5.24 -12.46
C SER A 103 -6.23 5.80 -13.82
N SER A 104 -5.50 5.42 -14.86
CA SER A 104 -5.65 5.90 -16.23
C SER A 104 -5.97 4.76 -17.20
N LEU A 105 -5.90 5.00 -18.52
CA LEU A 105 -6.21 4.03 -19.56
C LEU A 105 -7.60 3.40 -19.36
N LEU A 106 -8.63 4.26 -19.27
CA LEU A 106 -9.97 3.82 -18.96
C LEU A 106 -10.64 3.10 -20.14
N LEU A 107 -11.12 1.89 -19.88
CA LEU A 107 -11.99 1.15 -20.79
C LEU A 107 -13.44 1.35 -20.40
N MET A 108 -14.32 1.62 -21.39
CA MET A 108 -15.76 1.65 -21.20
C MET A 108 -16.46 0.89 -22.33
N ALA A 109 -17.58 0.25 -22.00
CA ALA A 109 -18.43 -0.42 -22.97
C ALA A 109 -19.80 0.29 -23.03
N THR A 110 -20.30 0.58 -24.25
CA THR A 110 -21.55 1.29 -24.45
C THR A 110 -22.37 0.67 -25.58
N THR A 111 -23.68 0.98 -25.63
CA THR A 111 -24.58 0.62 -26.73
C THR A 111 -25.27 1.85 -27.28
N GLY A 112 -25.73 1.80 -28.56
CA GLY A 112 -26.39 2.89 -29.24
C GLY A 112 -25.39 3.88 -29.90
N PRO A 113 -25.72 5.18 -30.01
CA PRO A 113 -24.82 6.13 -30.66
C PRO A 113 -23.47 6.26 -29.97
N LEU A 114 -22.39 6.39 -30.74
CA LEU A 114 -21.05 6.65 -30.23
C LEU A 114 -20.98 8.02 -29.51
N GLU A 115 -20.65 8.00 -28.23
CA GLU A 115 -20.44 9.20 -27.41
C GLU A 115 -19.04 9.14 -26.77
N PRO A 116 -18.10 10.05 -27.07
CA PRO A 116 -16.77 10.06 -26.46
C PRO A 116 -16.67 10.86 -25.15
N ASP A 117 -17.68 11.64 -24.81
CA ASP A 117 -17.71 12.50 -23.64
C ASP A 117 -18.10 11.70 -22.38
N TYR A 118 -17.15 11.51 -21.46
CA TYR A 118 -17.37 10.68 -20.26
C TYR A 118 -18.46 11.24 -19.33
N HIS A 119 -18.70 12.54 -19.31
CA HIS A 119 -19.83 13.15 -18.60
C HIS A 119 -21.18 12.69 -19.17
N LYS A 120 -21.21 12.22 -20.43
CA LYS A 120 -22.43 11.80 -21.12
C LYS A 120 -22.55 10.30 -21.28
N TYR A 121 -21.41 9.56 -21.41
CA TYR A 121 -21.48 8.12 -21.57
C TYR A 121 -21.46 7.35 -20.22
N GLY A 122 -21.19 7.99 -19.11
CA GLY A 122 -21.26 7.34 -17.81
C GLY A 122 -22.64 6.74 -17.50
N THR A 123 -22.70 5.83 -16.56
CA THR A 123 -23.89 5.05 -16.26
C THR A 123 -24.00 4.70 -14.77
N ALA A 124 -25.23 4.59 -14.29
CA ALA A 124 -25.48 3.86 -13.05
C ALA A 124 -25.10 2.39 -13.22
N TYR A 125 -24.79 1.70 -12.13
CA TYR A 125 -24.35 0.32 -12.13
C TYR A 125 -24.96 -0.48 -10.98
N SER A 126 -25.03 -1.80 -11.16
CA SER A 126 -25.62 -2.75 -10.21
C SER A 126 -24.95 -4.12 -10.29
N GLU A 127 -25.38 -5.06 -9.45
CA GLU A 127 -24.89 -6.44 -9.42
C GLU A 127 -23.38 -6.52 -9.23
N GLU A 128 -22.82 -5.62 -8.43
CA GLU A 128 -21.39 -5.49 -8.18
C GLU A 128 -20.86 -6.66 -7.36
N ARG A 129 -19.71 -7.21 -7.75
CA ARG A 129 -19.05 -8.31 -7.07
C ARG A 129 -17.54 -8.19 -7.21
N ALA A 130 -16.82 -8.30 -6.09
CA ALA A 130 -15.37 -8.31 -6.05
C ALA A 130 -14.85 -9.55 -5.29
N GLU A 131 -13.78 -10.13 -5.80
CA GLU A 131 -13.02 -11.24 -5.21
C GLU A 131 -11.51 -11.02 -5.50
N PRO A 132 -10.59 -11.61 -4.75
CA PRO A 132 -9.18 -11.55 -5.10
C PRO A 132 -8.90 -12.01 -6.54
N GLY A 133 -8.46 -11.07 -7.38
CA GLY A 133 -8.21 -11.33 -8.80
C GLY A 133 -9.41 -11.25 -9.75
N TYR A 134 -10.57 -10.82 -9.25
CA TYR A 134 -11.78 -10.72 -10.06
C TYR A 134 -12.72 -9.61 -9.61
N TYR A 135 -13.33 -8.93 -10.58
CA TYR A 135 -14.41 -7.97 -10.35
C TYR A 135 -15.48 -8.12 -11.44
N ALA A 136 -16.74 -7.92 -11.08
CA ALA A 136 -17.86 -7.94 -12.04
C ALA A 136 -18.91 -6.91 -11.67
N VAL A 137 -19.61 -6.36 -12.68
CA VAL A 137 -20.63 -5.35 -12.52
C VAL A 137 -21.56 -5.31 -13.75
N ARG A 138 -22.78 -4.85 -13.55
CA ARG A 138 -23.72 -4.54 -14.63
C ARG A 138 -23.75 -3.03 -14.90
N LEU A 139 -23.55 -2.63 -16.16
CA LEU A 139 -23.69 -1.26 -16.64
C LEU A 139 -25.18 -1.04 -17.01
N ASP A 140 -25.94 -0.42 -16.14
CA ASP A 140 -27.41 -0.43 -16.19
C ASP A 140 -27.99 0.23 -17.44
N ARG A 141 -27.49 1.40 -17.81
CA ARG A 141 -27.93 2.16 -18.98
C ARG A 141 -27.81 1.35 -20.29
N TYR A 142 -26.78 0.50 -20.35
CA TYR A 142 -26.40 -0.21 -21.57
C TYR A 142 -26.80 -1.70 -21.58
N GLY A 143 -27.23 -2.22 -20.44
CA GLY A 143 -27.53 -3.63 -20.28
C GLY A 143 -26.33 -4.53 -20.48
N ILE A 144 -25.11 -4.03 -20.23
CA ILE A 144 -23.85 -4.74 -20.43
C ILE A 144 -23.38 -5.33 -19.09
N SER A 145 -22.95 -6.59 -19.11
CA SER A 145 -22.20 -7.18 -17.99
C SER A 145 -20.71 -7.06 -18.26
N ALA A 146 -19.96 -6.51 -17.31
CA ALA A 146 -18.52 -6.40 -17.35
C ALA A 146 -17.88 -7.34 -16.33
N GLU A 147 -16.87 -8.09 -16.72
CA GLU A 147 -16.07 -8.98 -15.88
C GLU A 147 -14.59 -8.67 -16.09
N LEU A 148 -13.84 -8.54 -15.01
CA LEU A 148 -12.45 -8.11 -15.00
C LEU A 148 -11.58 -9.13 -14.28
N THR A 149 -10.39 -9.38 -14.80
CA THR A 149 -9.31 -10.11 -14.11
C THR A 149 -7.96 -9.55 -14.55
N SER A 150 -6.88 -9.96 -13.89
CA SER A 150 -5.55 -9.50 -14.28
C SER A 150 -4.48 -10.57 -14.10
N THR A 151 -3.35 -10.33 -14.71
CA THR A 151 -2.04 -10.91 -14.38
C THR A 151 -1.17 -9.83 -13.72
N LEU A 152 0.13 -10.04 -13.59
CA LEU A 152 1.03 -9.04 -12.99
C LEU A 152 1.07 -7.72 -13.78
N ARG A 153 0.96 -7.78 -15.14
CA ARG A 153 1.15 -6.63 -16.05
C ARG A 153 0.04 -6.48 -17.08
N THR A 154 -0.92 -7.40 -17.13
CA THR A 154 -1.99 -7.39 -18.14
C THR A 154 -3.36 -7.45 -17.49
N GLY A 155 -4.20 -6.44 -17.76
CA GLY A 155 -5.62 -6.44 -17.44
C GLY A 155 -6.41 -7.17 -18.54
N VAL A 156 -7.42 -7.94 -18.13
CA VAL A 156 -8.31 -8.66 -19.07
C VAL A 156 -9.75 -8.38 -18.70
N SER A 157 -10.46 -7.74 -19.61
CA SER A 157 -11.86 -7.36 -19.45
C SER A 157 -12.72 -8.14 -20.43
N ARG A 158 -13.86 -8.66 -19.99
CA ARG A 158 -14.87 -9.30 -20.80
C ARG A 158 -16.18 -8.54 -20.68
N PHE A 159 -16.69 -8.05 -21.80
CA PHE A 159 -17.96 -7.33 -21.87
C PHE A 159 -18.98 -8.19 -22.63
N THR A 160 -20.12 -8.45 -22.01
CA THR A 160 -21.24 -9.18 -22.62
C THR A 160 -22.35 -8.21 -22.97
N PHE A 161 -22.69 -8.15 -24.24
CA PHE A 161 -23.54 -7.12 -24.84
C PHE A 161 -24.96 -7.65 -25.14
N PRO A 162 -25.99 -6.77 -25.13
CA PRO A 162 -27.24 -7.02 -25.81
C PRO A 162 -27.07 -6.95 -27.33
N ALA A 163 -28.13 -7.29 -28.09
CA ALA A 163 -28.13 -7.15 -29.54
C ALA A 163 -28.17 -5.69 -29.97
N GLY A 164 -27.38 -5.32 -30.97
CA GLY A 164 -27.38 -3.98 -31.58
C GLY A 164 -26.00 -3.38 -31.79
N GLU A 165 -25.98 -2.06 -32.07
CA GLU A 165 -24.74 -1.31 -32.21
C GLU A 165 -24.10 -1.11 -30.83
N SER A 166 -22.83 -1.49 -30.71
CA SER A 166 -22.08 -1.52 -29.46
C SER A 166 -20.68 -0.95 -29.67
N HIS A 167 -20.11 -0.38 -28.60
CA HIS A 167 -18.79 0.22 -28.65
C HIS A 167 -17.93 -0.21 -27.48
N LEU A 168 -16.63 -0.35 -27.74
CA LEU A 168 -15.58 -0.33 -26.71
C LEU A 168 -14.80 0.97 -26.87
N LEU A 169 -14.64 1.70 -25.77
CA LEU A 169 -13.97 2.99 -25.71
C LEU A 169 -12.70 2.86 -24.86
N LEU A 170 -11.58 3.37 -25.35
CA LEU A 170 -10.37 3.59 -24.56
C LEU A 170 -10.17 5.11 -24.41
N ASN A 171 -10.29 5.61 -23.20
CA ASN A 171 -10.14 7.03 -22.87
C ASN A 171 -8.79 7.27 -22.18
N LEU A 172 -7.99 8.20 -22.72
CA LEU A 172 -6.71 8.64 -22.16
C LEU A 172 -6.79 10.06 -21.58
N GLY A 173 -7.93 10.75 -21.73
CA GLY A 173 -8.16 12.06 -21.15
C GLY A 173 -8.62 12.03 -19.69
N GLU A 174 -9.26 10.94 -19.29
CA GLU A 174 -9.81 10.72 -17.95
C GLU A 174 -8.78 9.94 -17.09
N GLY A 175 -8.73 10.22 -15.79
CA GLY A 175 -7.84 9.53 -14.84
C GLY A 175 -7.45 10.38 -13.64
N LEU A 176 -6.71 9.81 -12.71
CA LEU A 176 -6.27 10.50 -11.48
C LEU A 176 -4.92 11.20 -11.61
N THR A 177 -4.12 10.89 -12.65
CA THR A 177 -2.82 11.55 -12.84
C THR A 177 -2.96 13.06 -12.97
N ASN A 178 -1.97 13.78 -12.46
CA ASN A 178 -1.88 15.23 -12.57
C ASN A 178 -1.12 15.69 -13.85
N GLU A 179 -0.73 14.74 -14.72
CA GLU A 179 0.00 15.01 -15.95
C GLU A 179 -0.87 14.81 -17.19
N SER A 180 -0.54 15.55 -18.22
CA SER A 180 -1.16 15.48 -19.54
C SER A 180 -0.14 15.08 -20.60
N GLY A 181 -0.64 14.57 -21.71
CA GLY A 181 0.16 14.11 -22.83
C GLY A 181 -0.01 12.63 -23.09
N ALA A 182 -0.48 12.31 -24.29
CA ALA A 182 -0.68 10.93 -24.71
C ALA A 182 -0.55 10.79 -26.23
N PHE A 183 -0.27 9.56 -26.68
CA PHE A 183 -0.45 9.19 -28.08
C PHE A 183 -1.08 7.81 -28.22
N LEU A 184 -1.76 7.60 -29.35
CA LEU A 184 -2.35 6.34 -29.79
C LEU A 184 -1.88 5.99 -31.19
N ARG A 185 -1.54 4.73 -31.44
CA ARG A 185 -1.16 4.19 -32.72
C ARG A 185 -1.90 2.89 -33.02
N ARG A 186 -2.45 2.78 -34.23
CA ARG A 186 -3.09 1.53 -34.71
C ARG A 186 -2.04 0.60 -35.28
N LYS A 187 -1.97 -0.62 -34.77
CA LYS A 187 -1.10 -1.69 -35.24
C LYS A 187 -1.82 -2.59 -36.23
N SER A 188 -3.09 -2.94 -35.94
CA SER A 188 -3.97 -3.72 -36.80
C SER A 188 -5.44 -3.28 -36.62
N ALA A 189 -6.38 -4.02 -37.22
CA ALA A 189 -7.81 -3.78 -36.99
C ALA A 189 -8.25 -4.05 -35.53
N THR A 190 -7.55 -4.95 -34.84
CA THR A 190 -7.86 -5.39 -33.47
C THR A 190 -6.82 -4.96 -32.45
N GLU A 191 -5.79 -4.22 -32.84
CA GLU A 191 -4.66 -3.89 -31.99
C GLU A 191 -4.31 -2.41 -32.06
N ILE A 192 -4.19 -1.80 -30.90
CA ILE A 192 -3.65 -0.46 -30.72
C ILE A 192 -2.57 -0.47 -29.64
N GLU A 193 -1.68 0.48 -29.71
CA GLU A 193 -0.66 0.74 -28.70
C GLU A 193 -0.56 2.24 -28.46
N GLY A 194 0.04 2.63 -27.35
CA GLY A 194 0.18 4.04 -27.04
C GLY A 194 0.98 4.29 -25.78
N MET A 195 0.94 5.53 -25.35
CA MET A 195 1.58 6.00 -24.14
C MET A 195 0.75 7.12 -23.54
N LYS A 196 0.78 7.26 -22.21
CA LYS A 196 0.32 8.41 -21.46
C LYS A 196 1.38 8.82 -20.44
N LEU A 197 1.51 10.11 -20.19
CA LEU A 197 2.29 10.62 -19.08
C LEU A 197 1.49 10.52 -17.80
N LEU A 198 2.16 10.09 -16.73
CA LEU A 198 1.68 10.01 -15.35
C LEU A 198 2.67 10.75 -14.45
N GLY A 199 2.30 11.01 -13.20
CA GLY A 199 3.20 11.57 -12.22
C GLY A 199 2.69 12.85 -11.57
N ASN A 200 3.62 13.60 -10.97
CA ASN A 200 3.37 14.79 -10.18
C ASN A 200 2.51 14.48 -8.94
N PHE A 201 2.82 13.36 -8.28
CA PHE A 201 2.16 12.90 -7.05
C PHE A 201 2.30 13.96 -5.95
N CYS A 202 1.20 14.31 -5.30
CA CYS A 202 1.09 15.36 -4.27
C CYS A 202 1.60 16.76 -4.69
N TYR A 203 2.03 16.97 -5.92
CA TYR A 203 2.65 18.22 -6.44
C TYR A 203 3.95 18.64 -5.72
N ASP A 204 4.58 17.77 -4.94
CA ASP A 204 5.80 18.08 -4.20
C ASP A 204 7.01 18.22 -5.14
N VAL A 205 7.12 17.34 -6.12
CA VAL A 205 8.16 17.36 -7.15
C VAL A 205 7.52 17.37 -8.54
N PRO A 206 7.28 18.55 -9.13
CA PRO A 206 6.60 18.66 -10.45
C PRO A 206 7.32 17.96 -11.61
N GLN A 207 8.56 17.54 -11.42
CA GLN A 207 9.37 16.82 -12.40
C GLN A 207 9.34 15.29 -12.20
N ALA A 208 8.68 14.79 -11.16
CA ALA A 208 8.47 13.36 -10.94
C ALA A 208 7.40 12.82 -11.90
N VAL A 209 7.70 12.85 -13.20
CA VAL A 209 6.83 12.44 -14.30
C VAL A 209 7.44 11.22 -14.99
N TYR A 210 6.58 10.29 -15.38
CA TYR A 210 6.98 9.04 -16.03
C TYR A 210 5.95 8.60 -17.09
N PRO A 211 6.38 7.95 -18.18
CA PRO A 211 5.47 7.40 -19.18
C PRO A 211 4.93 6.04 -18.76
N ILE A 212 3.65 5.76 -19.03
CA ILE A 212 3.11 4.42 -19.12
C ILE A 212 2.86 4.07 -20.57
N TYR A 213 3.52 3.04 -21.09
CA TYR A 213 3.28 2.47 -22.39
C TYR A 213 2.28 1.33 -22.29
N PHE A 214 1.44 1.15 -23.29
CA PHE A 214 0.48 0.07 -23.30
C PHE A 214 0.31 -0.57 -24.66
N ALA A 215 -0.17 -1.82 -24.63
CA ALA A 215 -0.63 -2.60 -25.77
C ALA A 215 -2.06 -3.06 -25.49
N LEU A 216 -2.97 -2.88 -26.44
CA LEU A 216 -4.35 -3.30 -26.32
C LEU A 216 -4.75 -4.17 -27.51
N ARG A 217 -5.41 -5.30 -27.21
CA ARG A 217 -5.98 -6.23 -28.19
C ARG A 217 -7.43 -6.53 -27.86
N VAL A 218 -8.31 -6.43 -28.86
CA VAL A 218 -9.71 -6.89 -28.79
C VAL A 218 -9.87 -8.25 -29.47
N SER A 219 -10.72 -9.12 -28.90
CA SER A 219 -10.89 -10.50 -29.39
C SER A 219 -11.66 -10.63 -30.69
N LYS A 220 -12.40 -9.60 -31.10
CA LYS A 220 -13.24 -9.57 -32.30
C LYS A 220 -12.88 -8.37 -33.18
N ALA A 221 -12.79 -8.57 -34.50
CA ALA A 221 -12.60 -7.48 -35.43
C ALA A 221 -13.81 -6.53 -35.43
N PRO A 222 -13.62 -5.21 -35.22
CA PRO A 222 -14.69 -4.24 -35.21
C PRO A 222 -15.21 -3.95 -36.63
N LYS A 223 -16.47 -3.53 -36.72
CA LYS A 223 -17.07 -2.98 -37.94
C LYS A 223 -16.42 -1.66 -38.34
N GLN A 224 -16.07 -0.84 -37.33
CA GLN A 224 -15.43 0.44 -37.48
C GLN A 224 -14.53 0.72 -36.28
N THR A 225 -13.43 1.45 -36.50
CA THR A 225 -12.57 1.95 -35.44
C THR A 225 -12.05 3.34 -35.83
N GLY A 226 -11.77 4.17 -34.82
CA GLY A 226 -11.26 5.51 -35.01
C GLY A 226 -10.79 6.12 -33.72
N TRP A 227 -10.65 7.41 -33.74
CA TRP A 227 -10.11 8.21 -32.66
C TRP A 227 -11.08 9.33 -32.30
N TRP A 228 -10.93 9.89 -31.12
CA TRP A 228 -11.47 11.21 -30.78
C TRP A 228 -10.39 12.08 -30.14
N LYS A 229 -10.66 13.38 -30.14
CA LYS A 229 -9.88 14.38 -29.41
C LYS A 229 -10.80 15.46 -28.88
N HIS A 230 -10.64 15.83 -27.63
CA HIS A 230 -11.29 17.00 -27.07
C HIS A 230 -10.66 18.28 -27.63
N GLN A 231 -11.47 19.16 -28.16
CA GLN A 231 -11.05 20.45 -28.73
C GLN A 231 -11.51 21.57 -27.81
N ARG A 232 -10.61 22.08 -26.97
CA ARG A 232 -10.87 23.24 -26.12
C ARG A 232 -10.92 24.51 -26.95
N PRO A 233 -11.84 25.47 -26.68
CA PRO A 233 -11.80 26.81 -27.26
C PRO A 233 -10.52 27.53 -26.80
N MET A 234 -9.90 28.30 -27.70
CA MET A 234 -8.76 29.15 -27.35
C MET A 234 -9.25 30.50 -26.79
N THR A 235 -9.96 30.46 -25.64
CA THR A 235 -10.46 31.66 -24.96
C THR A 235 -9.93 31.65 -23.52
N ALA A 236 -9.81 32.85 -22.92
CA ALA A 236 -9.37 32.97 -21.52
C ALA A 236 -10.31 32.25 -20.52
N GLU A 237 -11.60 32.17 -20.83
CA GLU A 237 -12.58 31.46 -20.00
C GLU A 237 -12.38 29.94 -20.05
N ALA A 238 -12.00 29.39 -21.22
CA ALA A 238 -11.72 27.97 -21.40
C ALA A 238 -10.39 27.52 -20.76
N GLU A 239 -9.52 28.44 -20.37
CA GLU A 239 -8.30 28.13 -19.64
C GLU A 239 -8.60 27.62 -18.23
N TRP A 240 -9.69 28.07 -17.64
CA TRP A 240 -10.15 27.71 -16.28
C TRP A 240 -11.24 26.62 -16.28
N ASP A 241 -11.92 26.38 -17.41
CA ASP A 241 -12.90 25.32 -17.56
C ASP A 241 -12.34 24.18 -18.41
N GLN A 242 -11.83 23.16 -17.74
CA GLN A 242 -11.27 21.97 -18.39
C GLN A 242 -12.31 21.20 -19.23
N HIS A 243 -13.59 21.39 -18.99
CA HIS A 243 -14.71 20.75 -19.71
C HIS A 243 -15.21 21.59 -20.88
N ALA A 244 -14.75 22.85 -21.02
CA ALA A 244 -15.14 23.70 -22.13
C ALA A 244 -14.67 23.12 -23.47
N GLY A 245 -15.56 23.07 -24.47
CA GLY A 245 -15.23 22.62 -25.81
C GLY A 245 -16.10 21.47 -26.30
N ARG A 246 -15.58 20.71 -27.23
CA ARG A 246 -16.29 19.58 -27.84
C ARG A 246 -15.34 18.43 -28.21
N TYR A 247 -15.84 17.23 -28.16
CA TYR A 247 -15.16 16.05 -28.69
C TYR A 247 -15.34 15.99 -30.22
N LYS A 248 -14.23 15.86 -30.93
CA LYS A 248 -14.21 15.63 -32.36
C LYS A 248 -13.84 14.18 -32.66
N VAL A 249 -14.73 13.48 -33.35
CA VAL A 249 -14.55 12.08 -33.76
C VAL A 249 -13.90 12.00 -35.14
N TYR A 250 -12.90 11.16 -35.29
CA TYR A 250 -12.14 10.90 -36.51
C TYR A 250 -12.38 9.48 -37.01
N THR A 251 -13.18 9.30 -38.04
CA THR A 251 -13.60 7.98 -38.56
C THR A 251 -12.67 7.46 -39.67
N LYS A 252 -11.95 8.35 -40.35
CA LYS A 252 -11.09 8.03 -41.51
C LYS A 252 -9.67 8.57 -41.37
N TYR A 253 -9.31 9.05 -40.21
CA TYR A 253 -8.04 9.70 -39.97
C TYR A 253 -6.95 8.68 -39.61
N GLY A 254 -5.80 8.87 -40.14
CA GLY A 254 -4.47 8.31 -39.93
C GLY A 254 -4.24 7.11 -38.98
N ARG A 255 -2.99 6.72 -38.90
CA ARG A 255 -2.56 5.61 -38.04
C ARG A 255 -2.37 6.04 -36.61
N GLU A 256 -2.17 7.33 -36.34
CA GLU A 256 -1.76 7.86 -35.05
C GLU A 256 -2.52 9.13 -34.72
N ILE A 257 -2.71 9.37 -33.42
CA ILE A 257 -3.21 10.62 -32.85
C ILE A 257 -2.44 10.94 -31.58
N ALA A 258 -2.22 12.22 -31.29
CA ALA A 258 -1.59 12.69 -30.06
C ALA A 258 -2.35 13.89 -29.48
N GLY A 259 -2.27 14.03 -28.16
CA GLY A 259 -2.91 15.13 -27.42
C GLY A 259 -3.09 14.77 -25.94
N ASP A 260 -3.72 15.66 -25.20
CA ASP A 260 -3.97 15.48 -23.78
C ASP A 260 -5.21 14.63 -23.52
N ASP A 261 -6.34 15.02 -24.10
CA ASP A 261 -7.61 14.33 -23.98
C ASP A 261 -7.96 13.70 -25.33
N ILE A 262 -7.48 12.49 -25.51
CA ILE A 262 -7.68 11.66 -26.71
C ILE A 262 -8.20 10.28 -26.32
N GLY A 263 -8.79 9.60 -27.31
CA GLY A 263 -9.19 8.21 -27.12
C GLY A 263 -9.42 7.46 -28.43
N ALA A 264 -9.68 6.18 -28.27
CA ALA A 264 -9.96 5.25 -29.35
C ALA A 264 -11.33 4.58 -29.14
N TYR A 265 -12.00 4.24 -30.26
CA TYR A 265 -13.23 3.46 -30.22
C TYR A 265 -13.20 2.28 -31.18
N PHE A 266 -13.91 1.23 -30.82
CA PHE A 266 -14.18 0.05 -31.63
C PHE A 266 -15.69 -0.17 -31.68
N THR A 267 -16.28 -0.11 -32.86
CA THR A 267 -17.73 -0.28 -33.07
C THR A 267 -18.03 -1.69 -33.59
N TYR A 268 -19.03 -2.31 -33.02
CA TYR A 268 -19.50 -3.65 -33.37
C TYR A 268 -20.98 -3.64 -33.68
N GLU A 269 -21.44 -4.67 -34.39
CA GLU A 269 -22.81 -5.15 -34.39
C GLU A 269 -22.80 -6.42 -33.56
N THR A 270 -23.45 -6.39 -32.39
CA THR A 270 -23.48 -7.52 -31.46
C THR A 270 -24.80 -8.26 -31.49
N SER A 271 -24.73 -9.56 -31.24
CA SER A 271 -25.90 -10.41 -30.97
C SER A 271 -26.19 -10.40 -29.47
N GLU A 272 -27.41 -10.81 -29.08
CA GLU A 272 -27.78 -10.95 -27.66
C GLU A 272 -26.85 -11.94 -26.95
N GLY A 273 -26.24 -11.50 -25.82
CA GLY A 273 -25.31 -12.29 -25.02
C GLY A 273 -23.91 -12.46 -25.64
N GLU A 274 -23.58 -11.74 -26.70
CA GLU A 274 -22.26 -11.81 -27.31
C GLU A 274 -21.20 -11.15 -26.40
N SER A 275 -20.11 -11.88 -26.15
CA SER A 275 -19.00 -11.38 -25.34
C SER A 275 -17.79 -10.98 -26.20
N ILE A 276 -17.20 -9.84 -25.86
CA ILE A 276 -15.94 -9.36 -26.46
C ILE A 276 -14.92 -9.18 -25.32
N GLU A 277 -13.74 -9.79 -25.49
CA GLU A 277 -12.62 -9.64 -24.54
C GLU A 277 -11.68 -8.55 -25.01
N VAL A 278 -11.14 -7.80 -24.03
CA VAL A 278 -10.07 -6.83 -24.20
C VAL A 278 -8.90 -7.23 -23.32
N ARG A 279 -7.71 -7.28 -23.87
CA ARG A 279 -6.45 -7.44 -23.13
C ARG A 279 -5.67 -6.14 -23.24
N LEU A 280 -5.30 -5.54 -22.12
CA LEU A 280 -4.49 -4.34 -22.04
C LEU A 280 -3.30 -4.62 -21.14
N ALA A 281 -2.12 -4.68 -21.73
CA ALA A 281 -0.85 -4.83 -21.00
C ALA A 281 -0.12 -3.51 -20.91
N VAL A 282 0.64 -3.32 -19.85
CA VAL A 282 1.45 -2.12 -19.62
C VAL A 282 2.93 -2.43 -19.52
N SER A 283 3.75 -1.42 -19.77
CA SER A 283 5.18 -1.35 -19.51
C SER A 283 5.55 0.10 -19.21
N PHE A 284 6.55 0.29 -18.37
CA PHE A 284 7.13 1.63 -18.15
C PHE A 284 8.41 1.85 -18.97
N VAL A 285 8.71 0.95 -19.91
CA VAL A 285 9.89 0.98 -20.79
C VAL A 285 9.50 1.28 -22.24
N SER A 286 8.59 0.48 -22.82
CA SER A 286 8.20 0.64 -24.21
C SER A 286 6.88 -0.06 -24.58
N THR A 287 6.29 0.31 -25.74
CA THR A 287 5.15 -0.42 -26.31
C THR A 287 5.51 -1.85 -26.67
N GLU A 288 6.74 -2.09 -27.13
CA GLU A 288 7.26 -3.42 -27.46
C GLU A 288 7.27 -4.34 -26.24
N ASN A 289 7.70 -3.82 -25.10
CA ASN A 289 7.68 -4.57 -23.83
C ASN A 289 6.24 -4.83 -23.35
N ALA A 290 5.32 -3.88 -23.53
CA ALA A 290 3.90 -4.10 -23.23
C ALA A 290 3.31 -5.27 -24.05
N TRP A 291 3.67 -5.37 -25.36
CA TRP A 291 3.30 -6.54 -26.17
C TRP A 291 3.93 -7.84 -25.65
N GLN A 292 5.21 -7.82 -25.26
CA GLN A 292 5.87 -9.00 -24.69
C GLN A 292 5.20 -9.45 -23.38
N ASN A 293 4.84 -8.51 -22.50
CA ASN A 293 4.09 -8.77 -21.27
C ASN A 293 2.76 -9.46 -21.57
N MET A 294 1.96 -8.92 -22.50
CA MET A 294 0.68 -9.51 -22.92
C MET A 294 0.85 -10.93 -23.41
N GLU A 295 1.78 -11.19 -24.34
CA GLU A 295 2.00 -12.50 -24.91
C GLU A 295 2.48 -13.52 -23.88
N ALA A 296 3.45 -13.13 -23.04
CA ALA A 296 4.00 -14.04 -22.03
C ALA A 296 2.96 -14.43 -20.97
N GLU A 297 2.14 -13.49 -20.54
CA GLU A 297 1.22 -13.70 -19.42
C GLU A 297 -0.14 -14.25 -19.82
N THR A 298 -0.63 -13.95 -21.04
CA THR A 298 -2.02 -14.25 -21.41
C THR A 298 -2.19 -15.12 -22.65
N ALA A 299 -1.13 -15.39 -23.44
CA ALA A 299 -1.25 -16.20 -24.64
C ALA A 299 -1.83 -17.59 -24.33
N LYS A 300 -2.77 -18.05 -25.18
CA LYS A 300 -3.40 -19.38 -25.10
C LYS A 300 -4.24 -19.62 -23.83
N LEU A 301 -4.51 -18.59 -23.04
CA LEU A 301 -5.34 -18.68 -21.84
C LEU A 301 -6.70 -18.03 -22.08
N SER A 302 -7.76 -18.71 -21.69
CA SER A 302 -9.10 -18.15 -21.62
C SER A 302 -9.26 -17.22 -20.41
N PHE A 303 -10.27 -16.36 -20.43
CA PHE A 303 -10.64 -15.52 -19.30
C PHE A 303 -10.81 -16.34 -18.00
N ALA A 304 -11.52 -17.47 -18.07
CA ALA A 304 -11.72 -18.32 -16.90
C ALA A 304 -10.41 -18.90 -16.34
N GLN A 305 -9.45 -19.27 -17.20
CA GLN A 305 -8.14 -19.75 -16.75
C GLN A 305 -7.30 -18.63 -16.13
N LEU A 306 -7.39 -17.40 -16.64
CA LEU A 306 -6.70 -16.24 -16.06
C LEU A 306 -7.28 -15.88 -14.70
N ARG A 307 -8.61 -15.84 -14.56
CA ARG A 307 -9.29 -15.65 -13.27
C ARG A 307 -8.88 -16.70 -12.24
N GLU A 308 -8.89 -17.98 -12.62
CA GLU A 308 -8.48 -19.05 -11.69
C GLU A 308 -7.02 -18.94 -11.28
N ARG A 309 -6.11 -18.55 -12.20
CA ARG A 309 -4.70 -18.29 -11.87
C ARG A 309 -4.54 -17.14 -10.90
N ALA A 310 -5.26 -16.04 -11.09
CA ALA A 310 -5.24 -14.90 -10.18
C ALA A 310 -5.73 -15.31 -8.78
N SER A 311 -6.87 -15.98 -8.69
CA SER A 311 -7.42 -16.50 -7.42
C SER A 311 -6.46 -17.48 -6.73
N SER A 312 -5.89 -18.44 -7.48
CA SER A 312 -4.92 -19.39 -6.94
C SER A 312 -3.61 -18.74 -6.48
N SER A 313 -3.19 -17.62 -7.10
CA SER A 313 -2.02 -16.88 -6.65
C SER A 313 -2.29 -16.22 -5.29
N TRP A 314 -3.47 -15.65 -5.08
CA TRP A 314 -3.90 -15.11 -3.79
C TRP A 314 -4.01 -16.18 -2.71
N GLU A 315 -4.64 -17.32 -3.02
CA GLU A 315 -4.74 -18.46 -2.09
C GLU A 315 -3.38 -18.90 -1.58
N ARG A 316 -2.39 -19.01 -2.48
CA ARG A 316 -1.01 -19.38 -2.12
C ARG A 316 -0.38 -18.38 -1.16
N GLU A 317 -0.52 -17.07 -1.41
CA GLU A 317 0.10 -16.06 -0.56
C GLU A 317 -0.63 -15.91 0.79
N LEU A 318 -1.96 -15.91 0.79
CA LEU A 318 -2.76 -15.90 2.03
C LEU A 318 -2.47 -17.11 2.91
N SER A 319 -2.20 -18.29 2.32
CA SER A 319 -1.89 -19.51 3.06
C SER A 319 -0.56 -19.48 3.83
N ARG A 320 0.24 -18.41 3.70
CA ARG A 320 1.43 -18.20 4.53
C ARG A 320 1.08 -17.96 6.00
N ILE A 321 -0.09 -17.38 6.27
CA ILE A 321 -0.60 -17.17 7.62
C ILE A 321 -2.01 -17.72 7.68
N THR A 322 -2.23 -18.80 8.45
CA THR A 322 -3.55 -19.40 8.60
C THR A 322 -4.05 -19.23 10.02
N VAL A 323 -5.36 -19.05 10.19
CA VAL A 323 -6.01 -18.84 11.48
C VAL A 323 -7.12 -19.87 11.72
N GLU A 324 -7.24 -20.34 12.95
CA GLU A 324 -8.29 -21.26 13.42
C GLU A 324 -9.03 -20.64 14.61
N GLY A 325 -10.34 -20.82 14.67
CA GLY A 325 -11.20 -20.17 15.67
C GLY A 325 -11.59 -18.75 15.27
N GLY A 326 -11.99 -17.94 16.24
CA GLY A 326 -12.55 -16.62 15.98
C GLY A 326 -13.92 -16.65 15.28
N THR A 327 -14.52 -15.49 15.06
CA THR A 327 -15.76 -15.37 14.28
C THR A 327 -15.48 -15.30 12.77
N GLU A 328 -16.49 -15.52 11.93
CA GLU A 328 -16.37 -15.33 10.48
C GLU A 328 -15.98 -13.89 10.14
N GLU A 329 -16.58 -12.90 10.81
CA GLU A 329 -16.24 -11.49 10.65
C GLU A 329 -14.76 -11.21 10.97
N GLN A 330 -14.23 -11.73 12.07
CA GLN A 330 -12.81 -11.61 12.41
C GLN A 330 -11.90 -12.22 11.35
N ARG A 331 -12.27 -13.38 10.80
CA ARG A 331 -11.51 -14.01 9.69
C ARG A 331 -11.56 -13.16 8.41
N ARG A 332 -12.73 -12.58 8.08
CA ARG A 332 -12.86 -11.65 6.94
C ARG A 332 -11.98 -10.42 7.13
N VAL A 333 -12.03 -9.77 8.28
CA VAL A 333 -11.17 -8.63 8.59
C VAL A 333 -9.68 -9.02 8.47
N PHE A 334 -9.29 -10.14 9.07
CA PHE A 334 -7.90 -10.61 9.06
C PHE A 334 -7.37 -10.86 7.64
N TYR A 335 -8.10 -11.67 6.85
CA TYR A 335 -7.64 -12.02 5.50
C TYR A 335 -7.76 -10.85 4.52
N THR A 336 -8.71 -9.94 4.70
CA THR A 336 -8.78 -8.71 3.90
C THR A 336 -7.62 -7.78 4.24
N ALA A 337 -7.31 -7.59 5.51
CA ALA A 337 -6.15 -6.81 5.93
C ALA A 337 -4.85 -7.44 5.41
N LEU A 338 -4.68 -8.76 5.52
CA LEU A 338 -3.51 -9.45 4.95
C LEU A 338 -3.44 -9.28 3.42
N TYR A 339 -4.57 -9.36 2.70
CA TYR A 339 -4.65 -9.07 1.26
C TYR A 339 -4.17 -7.65 0.93
N HIS A 340 -4.59 -6.62 1.68
CA HIS A 340 -4.17 -5.24 1.46
C HIS A 340 -2.66 -5.06 1.58
N THR A 341 -1.99 -5.75 2.52
CA THR A 341 -0.52 -5.65 2.70
C THR A 341 0.29 -6.21 1.53
N MET A 342 -0.35 -6.90 0.57
CA MET A 342 0.29 -7.50 -0.60
C MET A 342 -0.08 -6.80 -1.92
N ILE A 343 -0.74 -5.64 -1.84
CA ILE A 343 -1.07 -4.84 -3.01
C ILE A 343 0.14 -4.02 -3.47
N GLN A 344 0.80 -3.37 -2.53
CA GLN A 344 1.98 -2.53 -2.74
C GLN A 344 3.03 -2.84 -1.66
N PRO A 345 4.33 -2.65 -1.95
CA PRO A 345 4.97 -2.29 -3.21
C PRO A 345 4.70 -3.28 -4.35
N SER A 346 4.71 -2.80 -5.60
CA SER A 346 4.40 -3.59 -6.79
C SER A 346 5.64 -3.93 -7.62
N ILE A 347 5.60 -5.05 -8.35
CA ILE A 347 6.67 -5.47 -9.26
C ILE A 347 6.68 -4.56 -10.50
N LEU A 348 7.82 -3.90 -10.75
CA LEU A 348 7.98 -2.91 -11.81
C LEU A 348 8.48 -3.50 -13.13
N GLN A 349 9.43 -4.46 -13.08
CA GLN A 349 10.09 -4.95 -14.28
C GLN A 349 9.12 -5.68 -15.23
N ASP A 350 9.40 -5.56 -16.53
CA ASP A 350 8.76 -6.33 -17.59
C ASP A 350 9.18 -7.80 -17.56
N VAL A 351 8.49 -8.66 -18.29
CA VAL A 351 8.79 -10.13 -18.36
C VAL A 351 10.20 -10.45 -18.84
N ASN A 352 10.85 -9.51 -19.56
CA ASN A 352 12.23 -9.62 -19.99
C ASN A 352 13.26 -9.09 -18.97
N GLY A 353 12.79 -8.63 -17.78
CA GLY A 353 13.60 -8.08 -16.70
C GLY A 353 13.97 -6.60 -16.86
N GLN A 354 13.50 -5.91 -17.89
CA GLN A 354 13.75 -4.49 -18.10
C GLN A 354 12.84 -3.61 -17.22
N TYR A 355 13.37 -2.47 -16.76
CA TYR A 355 12.63 -1.49 -15.95
C TYR A 355 13.22 -0.08 -16.14
N PRO A 356 12.46 1.01 -15.89
CA PRO A 356 13.01 2.37 -15.87
C PRO A 356 13.88 2.56 -14.61
N THR A 357 15.10 3.08 -14.78
CA THR A 357 16.01 3.34 -13.66
C THR A 357 15.62 4.59 -12.88
N MET A 358 16.06 4.67 -11.62
CA MET A 358 15.76 5.78 -10.70
C MET A 358 16.34 7.09 -11.23
N GLU A 359 15.49 8.16 -11.28
CA GLU A 359 15.84 9.54 -11.67
C GLU A 359 16.57 9.65 -13.02
N SER A 360 16.25 8.76 -13.96
CA SER A 360 16.95 8.67 -15.25
C SER A 360 16.00 8.23 -16.37
N ASP A 361 16.34 8.53 -17.62
CA ASP A 361 15.68 8.00 -18.82
C ASP A 361 16.29 6.67 -19.28
N SER A 362 17.16 6.07 -18.47
CA SER A 362 17.82 4.82 -18.79
C SER A 362 16.92 3.61 -18.50
N VAL A 363 17.24 2.50 -19.16
CA VAL A 363 16.57 1.21 -18.94
C VAL A 363 17.53 0.29 -18.22
N GLY A 364 17.12 -0.17 -17.05
CA GLY A 364 17.84 -1.16 -16.25
C GLY A 364 17.46 -2.59 -16.64
N GLN A 365 18.24 -3.54 -16.13
CA GLN A 365 18.02 -4.98 -16.26
C GLN A 365 18.20 -5.64 -14.90
N THR A 366 17.18 -6.30 -14.39
CA THR A 366 17.22 -6.97 -13.08
C THR A 366 17.28 -8.49 -13.20
N ALA A 367 17.87 -9.12 -12.19
CA ALA A 367 17.87 -10.57 -11.97
C ALA A 367 16.99 -11.00 -10.78
N HIS A 368 16.38 -10.03 -10.07
CA HIS A 368 15.43 -10.24 -8.97
C HIS A 368 14.14 -9.43 -9.25
N ASP A 369 13.11 -9.59 -8.44
CA ASP A 369 11.93 -8.78 -8.57
C ASP A 369 12.25 -7.33 -8.18
N ARG A 370 12.17 -6.40 -9.15
CA ARG A 370 12.33 -4.96 -8.93
C ARG A 370 11.00 -4.37 -8.48
N TYR A 371 10.95 -3.86 -7.26
CA TYR A 371 9.77 -3.24 -6.68
C TYR A 371 9.75 -1.72 -6.88
N THR A 372 8.54 -1.17 -6.87
CA THR A 372 8.21 0.27 -6.92
C THR A 372 6.99 0.56 -6.06
N ILE A 373 6.65 1.83 -5.92
CA ILE A 373 5.56 2.35 -5.07
C ILE A 373 5.90 2.10 -3.60
N PHE A 374 6.98 2.77 -3.17
CA PHE A 374 7.44 2.72 -1.80
C PHE A 374 6.97 3.93 -1.01
N SER A 375 5.87 3.81 -0.28
CA SER A 375 5.43 4.76 0.74
C SER A 375 6.13 4.45 2.07
N LEU A 376 7.44 4.74 2.15
CA LEU A 376 8.24 4.22 3.25
C LEU A 376 7.97 4.90 4.59
N TRP A 377 7.54 6.16 4.61
CA TRP A 377 7.16 6.86 5.85
C TRP A 377 6.06 6.11 6.62
N ASP A 378 5.17 5.45 5.89
CA ASP A 378 4.08 4.64 6.43
C ASP A 378 4.55 3.22 6.71
N THR A 379 5.06 2.53 5.68
CA THR A 379 5.28 1.08 5.68
C THR A 379 6.47 0.63 6.52
N TYR A 380 7.43 1.51 6.87
CA TYR A 380 8.56 1.17 7.71
C TYR A 380 8.17 0.78 9.14
N ARG A 381 6.96 1.14 9.56
CA ARG A 381 6.45 0.95 10.92
C ARG A 381 6.03 -0.49 11.19
N ASN A 382 5.52 -1.22 10.18
CA ASN A 382 5.00 -2.58 10.38
C ASN A 382 4.94 -3.44 9.10
N VAL A 383 4.65 -2.92 7.92
CA VAL A 383 4.50 -3.72 6.69
C VAL A 383 5.78 -4.51 6.39
N HIS A 384 6.94 -3.84 6.39
CA HIS A 384 8.23 -4.50 6.10
C HIS A 384 8.60 -5.55 7.15
N GLN A 385 8.16 -5.37 8.40
CA GLN A 385 8.36 -6.38 9.46
C GLN A 385 7.45 -7.60 9.24
N LEU A 386 6.23 -7.40 8.73
CA LEU A 386 5.34 -8.50 8.32
C LEU A 386 5.94 -9.26 7.13
N MET A 387 6.44 -8.54 6.13
CA MET A 387 7.13 -9.15 4.98
C MET A 387 8.36 -9.94 5.45
N THR A 388 9.18 -9.38 6.34
CA THR A 388 10.33 -10.08 6.91
C THR A 388 9.92 -11.38 7.61
N LEU A 389 8.80 -11.41 8.32
CA LEU A 389 8.36 -12.59 9.06
C LEU A 389 7.78 -13.70 8.16
N ALA A 390 6.90 -13.33 7.24
CA ALA A 390 6.08 -14.29 6.47
C ALA A 390 6.47 -14.40 4.98
N TYR A 391 7.13 -13.38 4.40
CA TYR A 391 7.48 -13.27 2.98
C TYR A 391 8.94 -12.82 2.77
N PRO A 392 9.92 -13.53 3.38
CA PRO A 392 11.33 -13.08 3.42
C PRO A 392 11.96 -12.89 2.03
N GLU A 393 11.59 -13.69 1.04
CA GLU A 393 12.03 -13.55 -0.34
C GLU A 393 11.59 -12.21 -0.96
N ARG A 394 10.36 -11.77 -0.65
CA ARG A 394 9.80 -10.49 -1.12
C ARG A 394 10.50 -9.32 -0.43
N GLN A 395 10.67 -9.40 0.88
CA GLN A 395 11.38 -8.37 1.64
C GLN A 395 12.82 -8.17 1.15
N LEU A 396 13.52 -9.25 0.84
CA LEU A 396 14.88 -9.17 0.29
C LEU A 396 14.91 -8.45 -1.05
N ASP A 397 13.98 -8.74 -1.95
CA ASP A 397 13.92 -8.09 -3.26
C ASP A 397 13.46 -6.62 -3.14
N MET A 398 12.61 -6.27 -2.17
CA MET A 398 12.31 -4.88 -1.84
C MET A 398 13.55 -4.12 -1.37
N VAL A 399 14.34 -4.69 -0.46
CA VAL A 399 15.60 -4.06 -0.01
C VAL A 399 16.63 -3.96 -1.13
N ARG A 400 16.77 -4.99 -1.97
CA ARG A 400 17.64 -4.94 -3.17
C ARG A 400 17.20 -3.81 -4.10
N SER A 401 15.88 -3.64 -4.29
CA SER A 401 15.34 -2.54 -5.10
C SER A 401 15.71 -1.16 -4.55
N MET A 402 15.64 -0.96 -3.22
CA MET A 402 16.07 0.30 -2.58
C MET A 402 17.56 0.58 -2.78
N ILE A 403 18.41 -0.46 -2.71
CA ILE A 403 19.85 -0.34 -2.93
C ILE A 403 20.16 -0.05 -4.41
N ASP A 404 19.43 -0.65 -5.33
CA ASP A 404 19.57 -0.35 -6.75
C ASP A 404 19.11 1.09 -7.07
N MET A 405 18.07 1.59 -6.42
CA MET A 405 17.67 3.02 -6.51
C MET A 405 18.79 3.95 -6.07
N TYR A 406 19.50 3.61 -4.99
CA TYR A 406 20.68 4.38 -4.56
C TYR A 406 21.81 4.36 -5.61
N ARG A 407 22.09 3.20 -6.23
CA ARG A 407 23.14 3.08 -7.27
C ARG A 407 22.79 3.87 -8.52
N GLU A 408 21.51 3.95 -8.86
CA GLU A 408 20.98 4.63 -10.04
C GLU A 408 20.81 6.13 -9.83
N GLY A 409 20.05 6.53 -8.81
CA GLY A 409 19.68 7.91 -8.52
C GLY A 409 20.52 8.59 -7.42
N GLY A 410 21.38 7.83 -6.74
CA GLY A 410 22.30 8.33 -5.73
C GLY A 410 21.69 8.54 -4.34
N TRP A 411 20.44 8.18 -4.10
CA TRP A 411 19.75 8.29 -2.81
C TRP A 411 18.91 7.04 -2.54
N LEU A 412 18.74 6.69 -1.27
CA LEU A 412 17.71 5.74 -0.84
C LEU A 412 16.34 6.39 -0.99
N PRO A 413 15.28 5.62 -1.28
CA PRO A 413 13.95 6.18 -1.47
C PRO A 413 13.30 6.62 -0.15
N ARG A 414 12.42 7.65 -0.22
CA ARG A 414 11.45 8.02 0.80
C ARG A 414 10.03 7.66 0.34
N TRP A 415 9.62 8.25 -0.77
CA TRP A 415 8.33 7.97 -1.40
C TRP A 415 8.52 7.82 -2.93
N GLU A 416 8.98 6.65 -3.34
CA GLU A 416 9.33 6.38 -4.73
C GLU A 416 8.11 5.91 -5.52
N LEU A 417 7.93 6.43 -6.73
CA LEU A 417 6.88 6.08 -7.68
C LEU A 417 7.46 5.91 -9.09
N ILE A 418 7.53 4.67 -9.57
CA ILE A 418 8.00 4.30 -10.92
C ILE A 418 9.35 4.92 -11.28
N GLY A 419 10.34 4.77 -10.40
CA GLY A 419 11.68 5.30 -10.59
C GLY A 419 11.80 6.82 -10.43
N ARG A 420 10.84 7.47 -9.78
CA ARG A 420 10.90 8.89 -9.42
C ARG A 420 10.72 9.06 -7.92
N GLU A 421 11.57 9.88 -7.30
CA GLU A 421 11.40 10.26 -5.90
C GLU A 421 10.44 11.45 -5.82
N THR A 422 9.33 11.27 -5.14
CA THR A 422 8.30 12.32 -5.01
C THR A 422 8.60 13.27 -3.85
N LEU A 423 9.49 12.88 -2.92
CA LEU A 423 9.81 13.59 -1.67
C LEU A 423 8.59 13.83 -0.75
N THR A 424 7.48 13.20 -1.05
CA THR A 424 6.30 13.23 -0.20
C THR A 424 6.63 12.63 1.17
N MET A 425 5.99 13.12 2.22
CA MET A 425 6.23 12.75 3.61
C MET A 425 7.62 13.13 4.15
N GLU A 426 8.06 12.53 5.24
CA GLU A 426 9.18 12.98 6.05
C GLU A 426 10.22 11.90 6.34
N GLY A 427 11.35 12.31 6.90
CA GLY A 427 12.32 11.41 7.46
C GLY A 427 13.27 10.76 6.46
N ASP A 428 13.85 9.66 6.92
CA ASP A 428 14.80 8.81 6.19
C ASP A 428 14.43 7.34 6.43
N PRO A 429 13.20 6.94 6.01
CA PRO A 429 12.55 5.70 6.45
C PRO A 429 13.15 4.44 5.84
N ALA A 430 13.91 4.52 4.75
CA ALA A 430 14.62 3.37 4.20
C ALA A 430 15.66 2.80 5.18
N ILE A 431 16.24 3.65 6.04
CA ILE A 431 17.24 3.22 7.03
C ILE A 431 16.66 2.15 7.98
N PRO A 432 15.58 2.41 8.75
CA PRO A 432 15.05 1.40 9.66
C PRO A 432 14.56 0.14 8.93
N VAL A 433 14.05 0.23 7.69
CA VAL A 433 13.64 -0.95 6.89
C VAL A 433 14.83 -1.86 6.60
N ILE A 434 15.91 -1.30 6.06
CA ILE A 434 17.10 -2.07 5.67
C ILE A 434 17.79 -2.65 6.92
N VAL A 435 17.89 -1.84 7.99
CA VAL A 435 18.48 -2.25 9.27
C VAL A 435 17.68 -3.38 9.92
N ASP A 436 16.35 -3.24 10.00
CA ASP A 436 15.46 -4.26 10.55
C ASP A 436 15.62 -5.60 9.82
N THR A 437 15.63 -5.56 8.49
CA THR A 437 15.80 -6.73 7.62
C THR A 437 17.14 -7.43 7.90
N TRP A 438 18.24 -6.67 8.03
CA TRP A 438 19.57 -7.19 8.33
C TRP A 438 19.66 -7.84 9.72
N LEU A 439 19.16 -7.13 10.73
CA LEU A 439 19.22 -7.59 12.13
C LEU A 439 18.32 -8.80 12.37
N LYS A 440 17.27 -8.95 11.59
CA LYS A 440 16.40 -10.15 11.59
C LYS A 440 16.97 -11.33 10.82
N GLY A 441 18.18 -11.20 10.26
CA GLY A 441 18.94 -12.29 9.68
C GLY A 441 18.77 -12.49 8.17
N LEU A 442 18.01 -11.66 7.49
CA LEU A 442 17.90 -11.66 6.03
C LEU A 442 19.08 -10.86 5.42
N ARG A 443 20.14 -11.55 5.05
CA ARG A 443 21.43 -10.95 4.66
C ARG A 443 21.79 -11.14 3.18
N GLY A 444 20.78 -11.32 2.34
CA GLY A 444 20.96 -11.61 0.90
C GLY A 444 21.18 -10.38 0.02
N TYR A 445 21.73 -9.27 0.52
CA TYR A 445 21.97 -8.01 -0.20
C TYR A 445 23.29 -7.34 0.21
N ASP A 446 23.70 -6.34 -0.57
CA ASP A 446 24.96 -5.60 -0.38
C ASP A 446 24.83 -4.57 0.75
N ILE A 447 25.20 -5.00 1.96
CA ILE A 447 25.10 -4.18 3.16
C ILE A 447 26.11 -3.02 3.18
N GLU A 448 27.27 -3.18 2.54
CA GLU A 448 28.29 -2.12 2.49
C GLU A 448 27.79 -0.93 1.66
N THR A 449 27.22 -1.19 0.48
CA THR A 449 26.58 -0.16 -0.33
C THR A 449 25.37 0.47 0.41
N ALA A 450 24.56 -0.32 1.10
CA ALA A 450 23.45 0.19 1.90
C ALA A 450 23.94 1.10 3.03
N TYR A 451 25.00 0.71 3.74
CA TYR A 451 25.61 1.50 4.81
C TYR A 451 26.20 2.82 4.29
N GLU A 452 26.89 2.79 3.14
CA GLU A 452 27.37 4.01 2.46
C GLU A 452 26.21 4.96 2.15
N ALA A 453 25.09 4.44 1.60
CA ALA A 453 23.92 5.23 1.29
C ALA A 453 23.29 5.89 2.53
N MET A 454 23.21 5.15 3.66
CA MET A 454 22.73 5.67 4.94
C MET A 454 23.65 6.76 5.51
N LEU A 455 24.97 6.56 5.42
CA LEU A 455 25.93 7.56 5.83
C LEU A 455 25.82 8.84 5.00
N LYS A 456 25.52 8.72 3.72
CA LYS A 456 25.33 9.86 2.83
C LYS A 456 24.22 10.79 3.30
N SER A 457 23.01 10.28 3.54
CA SER A 457 21.88 11.10 4.01
C SER A 457 22.09 11.66 5.41
N THR A 458 22.74 10.90 6.30
CA THR A 458 22.93 11.31 7.69
C THR A 458 24.09 12.28 7.92
N THR A 459 24.98 12.48 6.93
CA THR A 459 26.22 13.25 7.12
C THR A 459 26.42 14.41 6.15
N LEU A 460 25.80 14.39 4.97
CA LEU A 460 25.95 15.48 4.01
C LEU A 460 25.27 16.76 4.47
N PRO A 461 25.83 17.95 4.12
CA PRO A 461 25.22 19.22 4.45
C PRO A 461 23.88 19.44 3.73
N SER A 462 23.01 20.23 4.32
CA SER A 462 21.64 20.51 3.84
C SER A 462 21.56 20.94 2.38
N GLU A 463 22.54 21.71 1.90
CA GLU A 463 22.57 22.26 0.52
C GLU A 463 22.54 21.17 -0.56
N VAL A 464 23.13 20.00 -0.28
CA VAL A 464 23.27 18.87 -1.24
C VAL A 464 22.57 17.60 -0.76
N ASN A 465 21.82 17.68 0.33
CA ASN A 465 21.14 16.54 0.94
C ASN A 465 19.67 16.52 0.52
N LEU A 466 19.31 15.57 -0.32
CA LEU A 466 17.95 15.44 -0.82
C LEU A 466 16.95 15.05 0.27
N LEU A 467 17.36 14.16 1.19
CA LEU A 467 16.45 13.56 2.18
C LEU A 467 16.39 14.33 3.49
N ARG A 468 17.48 15.02 3.88
CA ARG A 468 17.59 15.78 5.13
C ARG A 468 17.95 17.24 4.85
N SER A 469 17.02 18.02 4.35
CA SER A 469 17.21 19.43 4.01
C SER A 469 17.58 20.32 5.21
N ASP A 470 17.32 19.85 6.43
CA ASP A 470 17.61 20.53 7.71
C ASP A 470 18.87 19.97 8.41
N ASN A 471 19.69 19.16 7.72
CA ASN A 471 20.76 18.37 8.35
C ASN A 471 21.83 19.24 9.03
N ASP A 472 22.18 20.42 8.50
CA ASP A 472 23.17 21.31 9.13
C ASP A 472 22.70 21.79 10.51
N ASP A 473 21.44 22.20 10.64
CA ASP A 473 20.86 22.58 11.92
C ASP A 473 20.72 21.37 12.85
N TYR A 474 20.24 20.23 12.32
CA TYR A 474 20.13 19.00 13.07
C TYR A 474 21.46 18.54 13.67
N LEU A 475 22.54 18.52 12.88
CA LEU A 475 23.88 18.13 13.35
C LEU A 475 24.49 19.12 14.33
N ARG A 476 24.22 20.42 14.13
CA ARG A 476 24.79 21.50 14.95
C ARG A 476 24.06 21.68 16.27
N LEU A 477 22.73 21.64 16.26
CA LEU A 477 21.87 21.95 17.42
C LEU A 477 21.41 20.68 18.16
N GLY A 478 21.43 19.52 17.48
CA GLY A 478 20.82 18.28 17.96
C GLY A 478 19.30 18.23 17.76
N TYR A 479 18.73 19.21 17.06
CA TYR A 479 17.31 19.28 16.70
C TYR A 479 17.11 20.13 15.44
N VAL A 480 15.97 19.98 14.76
CA VAL A 480 15.54 20.86 13.67
C VAL A 480 14.76 22.03 14.25
N PRO A 481 15.21 23.28 14.10
CA PRO A 481 14.50 24.45 14.65
C PRO A 481 13.32 24.84 13.75
N LEU A 482 12.23 25.28 14.37
CA LEU A 482 11.12 25.89 13.64
C LEU A 482 11.54 27.25 13.07
N ARG A 483 11.57 27.39 11.76
CA ARG A 483 11.96 28.62 11.05
C ARG A 483 10.82 29.34 10.37
N ARG A 484 9.79 28.62 9.95
CA ARG A 484 8.62 29.10 9.23
C ARG A 484 7.34 28.63 9.92
N LYS A 485 6.22 29.30 9.63
CA LYS A 485 4.93 29.00 10.28
C LYS A 485 4.49 27.54 10.13
N TYR A 486 4.77 26.93 9.00
CA TYR A 486 4.36 25.55 8.67
C TYR A 486 5.57 24.63 8.47
N ASP A 487 6.63 24.88 9.18
CA ASP A 487 7.83 24.05 9.19
C ASP A 487 7.61 22.87 10.15
N ASN A 488 7.70 21.64 9.66
CA ASN A 488 7.44 20.40 10.39
C ASN A 488 8.61 19.97 11.29
N SER A 489 9.23 20.91 11.98
CA SER A 489 10.54 20.78 12.64
C SER A 489 10.62 19.63 13.66
N VAL A 490 9.56 19.37 14.43
CA VAL A 490 9.54 18.31 15.44
C VAL A 490 9.41 16.95 14.80
N SER A 491 8.43 16.78 13.91
CA SER A 491 8.19 15.50 13.23
C SER A 491 9.39 15.09 12.36
N HIS A 492 9.97 16.01 11.56
CA HIS A 492 11.24 15.77 10.85
C HIS A 492 12.35 15.23 11.76
N ALA A 493 12.60 15.94 12.87
CA ALA A 493 13.65 15.54 13.80
C ALA A 493 13.37 14.18 14.45
N LEU A 494 12.11 13.88 14.79
CA LEU A 494 11.72 12.60 15.39
C LEU A 494 11.98 11.44 14.44
N GLU A 495 11.62 11.58 13.17
CA GLU A 495 11.93 10.60 12.13
C GLU A 495 13.44 10.39 11.96
N TYR A 496 14.25 11.48 12.01
CA TYR A 496 15.71 11.37 11.96
C TYR A 496 16.26 10.63 13.18
N TYR A 497 15.70 10.83 14.38
CA TYR A 497 16.17 10.12 15.59
C TYR A 497 15.89 8.62 15.53
N VAL A 498 14.75 8.21 14.96
CA VAL A 498 14.44 6.79 14.74
C VAL A 498 15.42 6.17 13.75
N ALA A 499 15.69 6.85 12.63
CA ALA A 499 16.65 6.39 11.62
C ALA A 499 18.08 6.33 12.18
N ASP A 500 18.53 7.35 12.91
CA ASP A 500 19.86 7.39 13.52
C ASP A 500 20.03 6.29 14.59
N TYR A 501 18.98 6.00 15.38
CA TYR A 501 19.03 4.89 16.32
C TYR A 501 19.19 3.54 15.61
N ALA A 502 18.40 3.28 14.58
CA ALA A 502 18.52 2.07 13.78
C ALA A 502 19.94 1.95 13.17
N LEU A 503 20.44 3.04 12.58
CA LEU A 503 21.79 3.09 12.02
C LEU A 503 22.87 2.85 13.09
N SER A 504 22.68 3.32 14.32
CA SER A 504 23.63 3.07 15.42
C SER A 504 23.78 1.59 15.74
N ILE A 505 22.67 0.85 15.73
CA ILE A 505 22.67 -0.62 15.98
C ILE A 505 23.35 -1.35 14.80
N LEU A 506 23.05 -0.94 13.56
CA LEU A 506 23.71 -1.53 12.39
C LEU A 506 25.22 -1.27 12.42
N ALA A 507 25.64 -0.02 12.66
CA ALA A 507 27.05 0.36 12.76
C ALA A 507 27.78 -0.46 13.83
N ASP A 508 27.16 -0.68 15.00
CA ASP A 508 27.71 -1.55 16.05
C ASP A 508 27.86 -2.98 15.58
N SER A 509 26.88 -3.51 14.89
CA SER A 509 26.88 -4.89 14.34
C SER A 509 27.94 -5.09 13.26
N LEU A 510 28.27 -4.04 12.48
CA LEU A 510 29.31 -4.05 11.45
C LEU A 510 30.71 -3.72 12.03
N GLY A 511 30.82 -3.38 13.32
CA GLY A 511 32.09 -3.06 13.98
C GLY A 511 32.51 -1.59 13.92
N HIS A 512 31.68 -0.71 13.38
CA HIS A 512 31.91 0.74 13.28
C HIS A 512 31.55 1.45 14.60
N LYS A 513 32.30 1.18 15.67
CA LYS A 513 31.97 1.63 17.04
C LYS A 513 31.86 3.13 17.23
N LYS A 514 32.66 3.93 16.51
CA LYS A 514 32.61 5.40 16.61
C LYS A 514 31.33 5.96 16.01
N GLU A 515 30.96 5.48 14.86
CA GLU A 515 29.72 5.82 14.18
C GLU A 515 28.50 5.36 15.01
N ALA A 516 28.53 4.16 15.56
CA ALA A 516 27.51 3.64 16.46
C ALA A 516 27.29 4.58 17.66
N GLU A 517 28.35 4.97 18.36
CA GLU A 517 28.25 5.92 19.49
C GLU A 517 27.72 7.29 19.05
N ARG A 518 28.18 7.81 17.91
CA ARG A 518 27.74 9.08 17.35
C ARG A 518 26.23 9.06 17.08
N PHE A 519 25.74 8.10 16.28
CA PHE A 519 24.33 8.02 15.90
C PHE A 519 23.43 7.74 17.10
N TYR A 520 23.87 6.91 18.05
CA TYR A 520 23.15 6.72 19.31
C TYR A 520 22.98 8.05 20.07
N LYS A 521 24.03 8.87 20.18
CA LYS A 521 23.92 10.20 20.82
C LYS A 521 22.97 11.13 20.06
N GLN A 522 23.04 11.14 18.73
CA GLN A 522 22.15 11.95 17.90
C GLN A 522 20.68 11.56 18.11
N SER A 523 20.35 10.25 18.18
CA SER A 523 19.00 9.78 18.39
C SER A 523 18.36 10.23 19.70
N LEU A 524 19.15 10.69 20.67
CA LEU A 524 18.64 11.20 21.94
C LEU A 524 18.23 12.69 21.89
N GLY A 525 18.30 13.32 20.72
CA GLY A 525 18.00 14.74 20.53
C GLY A 525 16.53 15.12 20.77
N TYR A 526 15.59 14.18 20.76
CA TYR A 526 14.18 14.41 21.09
C TYR A 526 14.00 15.13 22.44
N ARG A 527 14.97 15.00 23.36
CA ARG A 527 15.00 15.66 24.69
C ARG A 527 15.01 17.18 24.60
N HIS A 528 15.47 17.75 23.49
CA HIS A 528 15.42 19.20 23.26
C HIS A 528 13.99 19.71 23.14
N PHE A 529 13.09 18.93 22.60
CA PHE A 529 11.70 19.31 22.39
C PHE A 529 10.80 19.08 23.60
N PHE A 530 11.21 18.22 24.56
CA PHE A 530 10.37 17.90 25.70
C PHE A 530 10.09 19.13 26.57
N ASP A 531 8.81 19.53 26.63
CA ASP A 531 8.34 20.61 27.50
C ASP A 531 7.87 20.01 28.86
N PRO A 532 8.55 20.31 29.96
CA PRO A 532 8.17 19.80 31.27
C PRO A 532 6.83 20.32 31.79
N GLU A 533 6.30 21.41 31.24
CA GLU A 533 4.99 21.98 31.61
C GLU A 533 3.84 21.21 30.98
N THR A 534 3.86 21.07 29.64
CA THR A 534 2.80 20.37 28.87
C THR A 534 2.98 18.86 28.83
N LYS A 535 4.20 18.36 29.08
CA LYS A 535 4.59 16.93 28.91
C LYS A 535 4.52 16.42 27.47
N THR A 536 4.48 17.32 26.50
CA THR A 536 4.52 17.03 25.07
C THR A 536 5.86 17.45 24.47
N LEU A 537 6.07 17.14 23.20
CA LEU A 537 7.21 17.65 22.42
C LEU A 537 6.78 18.96 21.78
N ARG A 538 7.47 20.06 22.14
CA ARG A 538 7.12 21.42 21.73
C ARG A 538 8.17 21.97 20.77
N PRO A 539 7.77 22.63 19.65
CA PRO A 539 8.70 23.21 18.70
C PRO A 539 9.66 24.20 19.34
N LYS A 540 10.92 24.20 18.89
CA LYS A 540 11.96 25.14 19.28
C LYS A 540 12.37 26.06 18.16
N LEU A 541 12.64 27.31 18.51
CA LEU A 541 13.17 28.34 17.61
C LEU A 541 14.68 28.18 17.45
N PRO A 542 15.32 28.86 16.47
CA PRO A 542 16.78 28.81 16.27
C PRO A 542 17.61 29.26 17.43
N ASP A 543 17.06 30.12 18.30
CA ASP A 543 17.71 30.62 19.52
C ASP A 543 17.61 29.69 20.74
N GLY A 544 16.92 28.53 20.55
CA GLY A 544 16.72 27.52 21.57
C GLY A 544 15.51 27.74 22.48
N SER A 545 14.77 28.82 22.31
CA SER A 545 13.51 29.06 23.04
C SER A 545 12.38 28.16 22.46
N PHE A 546 11.41 27.84 23.29
CA PHE A 546 10.20 27.17 22.81
C PHE A 546 9.27 28.13 22.05
N LEU A 547 8.56 27.62 21.05
CA LEU A 547 7.50 28.36 20.37
C LEU A 547 6.49 28.87 21.42
N SER A 548 6.13 30.16 21.35
CA SER A 548 5.12 30.76 22.23
C SER A 548 4.34 31.84 21.46
N PRO A 549 3.01 31.92 21.53
CA PRO A 549 2.13 30.97 22.24
C PRO A 549 2.15 29.57 21.63
N TYR A 550 1.72 28.55 22.36
CA TYR A 550 1.71 27.17 21.96
C TYR A 550 0.42 26.47 22.37
N ASP A 551 -0.22 25.81 21.42
CA ASP A 551 -1.40 24.98 21.62
C ASP A 551 -1.05 23.54 21.18
N PRO A 552 -1.01 22.55 22.10
CA PRO A 552 -0.68 21.19 21.77
C PRO A 552 -1.75 20.47 20.93
N GLU A 553 -2.95 21.04 20.79
CA GLU A 553 -4.04 20.48 19.98
C GLU A 553 -4.12 21.05 18.56
N LEU A 554 -3.34 22.08 18.26
CA LEU A 554 -3.30 22.66 16.93
C LEU A 554 -2.78 21.60 15.92
N GLY A 555 -3.49 21.43 14.81
CA GLY A 555 -3.14 20.48 13.74
C GLY A 555 -3.95 19.17 13.78
N LYS A 556 -4.93 19.05 14.68
CA LYS A 556 -5.91 17.96 14.60
C LYS A 556 -6.64 17.99 13.25
N ASN A 557 -6.97 16.82 12.73
CA ASN A 557 -7.67 16.65 11.46
C ASN A 557 -6.93 17.30 10.26
N PHE A 558 -5.61 17.17 10.22
CA PHE A 558 -4.75 17.68 9.12
C PHE A 558 -4.77 19.21 8.94
N GLU A 559 -5.21 19.96 9.95
CA GLU A 559 -5.05 21.40 9.93
C GLU A 559 -3.57 21.80 10.02
N PRO A 560 -3.13 22.86 9.32
CA PRO A 560 -1.75 23.30 9.35
C PRO A 560 -1.25 23.58 10.78
N ASN A 561 -0.14 22.97 11.15
CA ASN A 561 0.46 23.10 12.47
C ASN A 561 1.97 23.34 12.39
N PRO A 562 2.49 24.42 13.01
CA PRO A 562 3.92 24.59 13.13
C PRO A 562 4.56 23.48 13.95
N GLY A 563 5.50 22.75 13.35
CA GLY A 563 6.31 21.73 14.00
C GLY A 563 5.88 20.28 13.80
N PHE A 564 4.69 20.03 13.27
CA PHE A 564 4.17 18.66 13.13
C PHE A 564 3.56 18.41 11.75
N HIS A 565 3.85 17.27 11.18
CA HIS A 565 3.27 16.78 9.94
C HIS A 565 2.04 15.93 10.26
N GLU A 566 0.94 16.19 9.55
CA GLU A 566 -0.31 15.41 9.63
C GLU A 566 -0.74 15.06 11.07
N GLY A 567 -0.67 16.05 11.97
CA GLY A 567 -1.06 15.81 13.35
C GLY A 567 -0.75 16.96 14.28
N CYS A 568 -0.92 16.71 15.56
CA CYS A 568 -0.68 17.65 16.63
C CYS A 568 0.37 17.10 17.62
N ALA A 569 0.73 17.91 18.62
CA ALA A 569 1.72 17.50 19.61
C ALA A 569 1.36 16.22 20.38
N TRP A 570 0.09 15.88 20.51
CA TRP A 570 -0.36 14.65 21.17
C TRP A 570 -0.03 13.40 20.37
N ASN A 571 -0.18 13.45 19.03
CA ASN A 571 0.14 12.34 18.14
C ASN A 571 1.65 12.03 18.13
N TYR A 572 2.50 13.02 18.42
CA TYR A 572 3.95 12.86 18.49
C TYR A 572 4.52 12.77 19.92
N ALA A 573 3.71 12.95 20.98
CA ALA A 573 4.18 13.05 22.36
C ALA A 573 4.99 11.84 22.85
N PHE A 574 4.67 10.64 22.34
CA PHE A 574 5.35 9.39 22.70
C PHE A 574 6.05 8.74 21.49
N PHE A 575 6.16 9.46 20.37
CA PHE A 575 6.88 8.95 19.18
C PHE A 575 8.41 9.00 19.39
N VAL A 576 8.87 8.26 20.39
CA VAL A 576 10.27 8.01 20.74
C VAL A 576 10.44 6.52 21.03
N PRO A 577 10.14 5.64 20.05
CA PRO A 577 10.08 4.20 20.28
C PRO A 577 11.43 3.62 20.74
N HIS A 578 12.53 4.26 20.37
CA HIS A 578 13.90 3.82 20.60
C HIS A 578 14.45 4.16 22.03
N ASP A 579 13.82 5.07 22.80
CA ASP A 579 14.26 5.39 24.17
C ASP A 579 13.08 5.62 25.12
N ILE A 580 12.19 4.65 25.22
CA ILE A 580 11.08 4.68 26.20
C ILE A 580 11.60 4.89 27.64
N PRO A 581 12.70 4.27 28.11
CA PRO A 581 13.24 4.57 29.43
C PRO A 581 13.68 6.04 29.61
N GLY A 582 14.22 6.67 28.55
CA GLY A 582 14.57 8.08 28.57
C GLY A 582 13.35 8.98 28.68
N LEU A 583 12.33 8.70 27.88
CA LEU A 583 11.07 9.43 27.91
C LEU A 583 10.36 9.29 29.27
N VAL A 584 10.37 8.11 29.89
CA VAL A 584 9.87 7.87 31.25
C VAL A 584 10.55 8.77 32.28
N ARG A 585 11.87 8.94 32.18
CA ARG A 585 12.62 9.85 33.08
C ARG A 585 12.17 11.30 32.91
N LEU A 586 11.97 11.76 31.69
CA LEU A 586 11.50 13.13 31.40
C LEU A 586 10.09 13.39 31.96
N HIS A 587 9.22 12.39 31.94
CA HIS A 587 7.88 12.46 32.54
C HIS A 587 7.88 12.43 34.08
N GLY A 588 9.02 12.24 34.73
CA GLY A 588 9.11 12.12 36.19
C GLY A 588 8.89 10.72 36.74
N GLY A 589 9.07 9.69 35.89
CA GLY A 589 9.04 8.28 36.27
C GLY A 589 7.80 7.52 35.80
N ARG A 590 7.83 6.20 36.02
CA ARG A 590 6.83 5.25 35.52
C ARG A 590 5.37 5.66 35.75
N LYS A 591 5.01 6.03 37.00
CA LYS A 591 3.60 6.34 37.31
C LYS A 591 3.08 7.56 36.56
N ALA A 592 3.92 8.58 36.40
CA ALA A 592 3.56 9.79 35.68
C ALA A 592 3.46 9.49 34.17
N PHE A 593 4.40 8.74 33.61
CA PHE A 593 4.39 8.31 32.22
C PHE A 593 3.13 7.51 31.88
N VAL A 594 2.85 6.42 32.63
CA VAL A 594 1.68 5.55 32.39
C VAL A 594 0.37 6.36 32.47
N ARG A 595 0.26 7.30 33.44
CA ARG A 595 -0.93 8.15 33.55
C ARG A 595 -1.10 9.07 32.35
N HIS A 596 -0.02 9.68 31.89
CA HIS A 596 -0.05 10.61 30.77
C HIS A 596 -0.31 9.84 29.45
N LEU A 597 0.31 8.67 29.25
CA LEU A 597 0.01 7.80 28.12
C LEU A 597 -1.47 7.36 28.12
N GLN A 598 -2.02 7.01 29.27
CA GLN A 598 -3.43 6.63 29.36
C GLN A 598 -4.36 7.80 29.03
N SER A 599 -4.01 9.04 29.43
CA SER A 599 -4.85 10.20 29.13
C SER A 599 -4.95 10.50 27.63
N VAL A 600 -3.97 10.11 26.81
CA VAL A 600 -4.06 10.23 25.34
C VAL A 600 -5.29 9.47 24.81
N PHE A 601 -5.58 8.31 25.37
CA PHE A 601 -6.77 7.51 25.00
C PHE A 601 -8.04 7.99 25.67
N ASP A 602 -7.98 8.26 26.98
CA ASP A 602 -9.16 8.66 27.77
C ASP A 602 -9.71 10.03 27.36
N ASP A 603 -8.85 10.97 26.95
CA ASP A 603 -9.20 12.33 26.56
C ASP A 603 -9.41 12.47 25.04
N GLY A 604 -9.26 11.37 24.27
CA GLY A 604 -9.52 11.34 22.83
C GLY A 604 -8.47 12.05 21.96
N HIS A 605 -7.20 12.02 22.37
CA HIS A 605 -6.07 12.56 21.59
C HIS A 605 -5.42 11.52 20.67
N TYR A 606 -5.68 10.22 20.90
CA TYR A 606 -5.18 9.13 20.04
C TYR A 606 -5.90 9.14 18.71
N ASP A 607 -5.15 9.10 17.62
CA ASP A 607 -5.68 9.00 16.27
C ASP A 607 -5.38 7.63 15.65
N PRO A 608 -6.36 6.71 15.58
CA PRO A 608 -6.16 5.41 14.97
C PRO A 608 -6.07 5.46 13.44
N SER A 609 -6.27 6.62 12.84
CA SER A 609 -6.37 6.80 11.39
C SER A 609 -5.08 7.28 10.73
N ASN A 610 -4.01 7.54 11.53
CA ASN A 610 -2.72 8.01 11.00
C ASN A 610 -1.53 7.41 11.75
N GLU A 611 -0.34 7.44 11.16
CA GLU A 611 0.85 6.68 11.54
C GLU A 611 1.55 7.12 12.83
N PRO A 612 1.63 8.40 13.20
CA PRO A 612 2.53 8.86 14.27
C PRO A 612 2.34 8.17 15.61
N ASP A 613 1.10 7.82 15.96
CA ASP A 613 0.79 7.26 17.28
C ASP A 613 0.26 5.80 17.26
N ILE A 614 0.23 5.13 16.11
CA ILE A 614 -0.30 3.76 15.97
C ILE A 614 0.37 2.73 16.90
N ALA A 615 1.61 2.98 17.36
CA ALA A 615 2.32 2.11 18.30
C ALA A 615 1.97 2.38 19.77
N TYR A 616 1.29 3.48 20.11
CA TYR A 616 1.03 3.88 21.50
C TYR A 616 0.32 2.82 22.35
N PRO A 617 -0.68 2.07 21.82
CA PRO A 617 -1.34 1.01 22.60
C PRO A 617 -0.37 -0.03 23.15
N TYR A 618 0.79 -0.23 22.51
CA TYR A 618 1.78 -1.25 22.87
C TYR A 618 2.80 -0.78 23.91
N LEU A 619 2.90 0.53 24.18
CA LEU A 619 3.87 1.09 25.11
C LEU A 619 3.64 0.65 26.56
N PHE A 620 2.45 0.19 26.95
CA PHE A 620 2.19 -0.36 28.28
C PHE A 620 2.91 -1.70 28.52
N THR A 621 3.34 -2.42 27.48
CA THR A 621 4.11 -3.67 27.59
C THR A 621 5.50 -3.48 28.19
N TYR A 622 5.99 -2.24 28.26
CA TYR A 622 7.25 -1.91 28.97
C TYR A 622 7.13 -1.94 30.50
N PHE A 623 5.91 -2.02 31.04
CA PHE A 623 5.63 -1.82 32.46
C PHE A 623 4.91 -3.02 33.06
N SER A 624 5.65 -3.84 33.82
CA SER A 624 5.05 -5.02 34.52
C SER A 624 3.84 -4.62 35.34
N GLY A 625 2.70 -5.31 35.11
CA GLY A 625 1.40 -5.06 35.73
C GLY A 625 0.52 -4.01 35.03
N GLU A 626 0.99 -3.41 33.91
CA GLU A 626 0.20 -2.50 33.07
C GLU A 626 -0.12 -3.10 31.68
N GLU A 627 0.39 -4.29 31.35
CA GLU A 627 0.28 -4.95 30.05
C GLU A 627 -1.19 -5.24 29.67
N TRP A 628 -2.05 -5.38 30.66
CA TRP A 628 -3.49 -5.53 30.43
C TRP A 628 -4.12 -4.34 29.70
N ARG A 629 -3.52 -3.13 29.83
CA ARG A 629 -3.98 -1.93 29.11
C ARG A 629 -3.76 -2.07 27.61
N THR A 630 -2.59 -2.59 27.20
CA THR A 630 -2.34 -2.92 25.80
C THR A 630 -3.40 -3.88 25.27
N GLN A 631 -3.65 -4.98 25.96
CA GLN A 631 -4.66 -5.95 25.55
C GLN A 631 -6.06 -5.32 25.44
N HIS A 632 -6.45 -4.50 26.42
CA HIS A 632 -7.75 -3.82 26.42
C HIS A 632 -7.90 -2.87 25.25
N LEU A 633 -6.93 -1.95 25.08
CA LEU A 633 -6.95 -0.93 24.02
C LEU A 633 -6.91 -1.56 22.63
N VAL A 634 -6.02 -2.52 22.40
CA VAL A 634 -5.94 -3.22 21.10
C VAL A 634 -7.25 -3.94 20.78
N SER A 635 -7.84 -4.63 21.74
CA SER A 635 -9.13 -5.29 21.53
C SER A 635 -10.27 -4.31 21.24
N GLU A 636 -10.29 -3.17 21.92
CA GLU A 636 -11.29 -2.11 21.69
C GLU A 636 -11.12 -1.45 20.34
N LEU A 637 -9.90 -1.09 19.96
CA LEU A 637 -9.58 -0.48 18.66
C LEU A 637 -9.92 -1.41 17.49
N LEU A 638 -9.55 -2.70 17.59
CA LEU A 638 -9.94 -3.70 16.58
C LEU A 638 -11.47 -3.79 16.44
N ALA A 639 -12.19 -3.90 17.55
CA ALA A 639 -13.64 -4.04 17.52
C ALA A 639 -14.36 -2.79 17.00
N LYS A 640 -13.79 -1.60 17.22
CA LYS A 640 -14.40 -0.31 16.85
C LYS A 640 -14.10 0.08 15.41
N HIS A 641 -12.89 -0.18 14.91
CA HIS A 641 -12.39 0.41 13.69
C HIS A 641 -12.15 -0.58 12.54
N PHE A 642 -12.07 -1.89 12.84
CA PHE A 642 -11.81 -2.90 11.82
C PHE A 642 -12.99 -3.87 11.72
N HIS A 643 -13.84 -3.69 10.72
CA HIS A 643 -15.06 -4.46 10.52
C HIS A 643 -15.33 -4.72 9.03
N THR A 644 -16.35 -5.52 8.73
CA THR A 644 -16.61 -6.03 7.37
C THR A 644 -17.41 -5.08 6.47
N ALA A 645 -17.74 -3.86 6.91
CA ALA A 645 -18.37 -2.88 6.05
C ALA A 645 -17.32 -2.08 5.24
N PRO A 646 -17.71 -1.36 4.19
CA PRO A 646 -16.80 -0.58 3.35
C PRO A 646 -15.99 0.50 4.12
N ASP A 647 -16.48 0.98 5.26
CA ASP A 647 -15.79 1.90 6.17
C ASP A 647 -14.96 1.19 7.25
N GLY A 648 -14.63 -0.10 7.05
CA GLY A 648 -13.98 -0.98 8.02
C GLY A 648 -12.47 -0.79 8.16
N ILE A 649 -11.93 0.38 7.82
CA ILE A 649 -10.57 0.86 8.11
C ILE A 649 -10.71 2.27 8.69
N PRO A 650 -9.95 2.65 9.75
CA PRO A 650 -10.17 3.91 10.47
C PRO A 650 -9.83 5.18 9.67
N GLY A 651 -9.01 5.10 8.65
CA GLY A 651 -8.55 6.18 7.78
C GLY A 651 -7.87 5.60 6.56
N ASN A 652 -6.93 6.35 5.97
CA ASN A 652 -6.16 5.88 4.83
C ASN A 652 -5.43 4.57 5.19
N ASP A 653 -5.46 3.58 4.28
CA ASP A 653 -4.77 2.30 4.52
C ASP A 653 -3.23 2.43 4.43
N ASP A 654 -2.74 3.52 3.85
CA ASP A 654 -1.34 3.90 3.68
C ASP A 654 -0.48 2.74 3.18
N THR A 655 -0.84 2.32 1.95
CA THR A 655 -0.22 1.18 1.24
C THR A 655 -0.13 -0.09 2.09
N GLY A 656 -1.13 -0.33 2.94
CA GLY A 656 -1.24 -1.53 3.79
C GLY A 656 -0.74 -1.36 5.21
N THR A 657 -0.37 -0.15 5.66
CA THR A 657 0.14 0.08 7.03
C THR A 657 -0.94 -0.11 8.09
N MET A 658 -2.16 0.44 7.88
CA MET A 658 -3.27 0.21 8.79
C MET A 658 -3.71 -1.24 8.79
N SER A 659 -3.74 -1.87 7.62
CA SER A 659 -4.02 -3.31 7.48
C SER A 659 -2.96 -4.17 8.17
N ALA A 660 -1.66 -3.85 8.06
CA ALA A 660 -0.60 -4.56 8.78
C ALA A 660 -0.72 -4.40 10.31
N TRP A 661 -1.15 -3.21 10.77
CA TRP A 661 -1.46 -3.00 12.19
C TRP A 661 -2.55 -3.97 12.67
N ALA A 662 -3.64 -4.12 11.88
CA ALA A 662 -4.70 -5.08 12.21
C ALA A 662 -4.20 -6.52 12.19
N VAL A 663 -3.43 -6.93 11.17
CA VAL A 663 -2.86 -8.29 11.08
C VAL A 663 -2.00 -8.61 12.30
N PHE A 664 -1.04 -7.75 12.65
CA PHE A 664 -0.19 -7.93 13.81
C PHE A 664 -0.98 -7.94 15.12
N SER A 665 -1.89 -7.00 15.29
CA SER A 665 -2.75 -6.90 16.48
C SER A 665 -3.58 -8.16 16.70
N MET A 666 -4.18 -8.69 15.62
CA MET A 666 -4.96 -9.93 15.68
C MET A 666 -4.08 -11.18 15.88
N MET A 667 -2.81 -11.14 15.49
CA MET A 667 -1.84 -12.19 15.79
C MET A 667 -1.30 -12.13 17.23
N GLY A 668 -1.50 -11.01 17.94
CA GLY A 668 -0.96 -10.81 19.28
C GLY A 668 0.52 -10.43 19.32
N LEU A 669 1.05 -9.90 18.20
CA LEU A 669 2.42 -9.41 18.02
C LEU A 669 2.39 -7.96 17.53
N TYR A 670 3.40 -7.13 17.85
CA TYR A 670 3.58 -5.84 17.21
C TYR A 670 5.05 -5.38 17.21
N PRO A 671 5.61 -4.93 16.08
CA PRO A 671 6.99 -4.43 15.97
C PRO A 671 7.05 -2.95 16.37
N ASP A 672 6.91 -2.63 17.66
CA ASP A 672 6.75 -1.27 18.18
C ASP A 672 8.00 -0.38 18.07
N VAL A 673 9.16 -0.94 17.72
CA VAL A 673 10.42 -0.21 17.53
C VAL A 673 11.02 -0.56 16.17
N PRO A 674 10.78 0.24 15.12
CA PRO A 674 11.37 -0.01 13.79
C PRO A 674 12.91 -0.07 13.85
N GLY A 675 13.50 -1.06 13.16
CA GLY A 675 14.94 -1.30 13.19
C GLY A 675 15.44 -2.11 14.40
N VAL A 676 14.55 -2.57 15.28
CA VAL A 676 14.88 -3.44 16.40
C VAL A 676 14.23 -4.82 16.23
N PRO A 677 14.98 -5.93 16.28
CA PRO A 677 14.45 -7.27 16.03
C PRO A 677 13.69 -7.84 17.25
N GLU A 678 12.67 -7.13 17.73
CA GLU A 678 11.83 -7.51 18.88
C GLU A 678 10.37 -7.15 18.59
N TYR A 679 9.44 -7.84 19.25
CA TYR A 679 8.00 -7.60 19.16
C TYR A 679 7.38 -7.47 20.55
N ALA A 680 6.47 -6.52 20.72
CA ALA A 680 5.55 -6.46 21.84
C ALA A 680 4.50 -7.58 21.71
N LEU A 681 4.03 -8.12 22.84
CA LEU A 681 3.08 -9.22 22.90
C LEU A 681 1.79 -8.79 23.58
N THR A 682 0.67 -9.17 22.97
CA THR A 682 -0.69 -9.01 23.53
C THR A 682 -1.52 -10.26 23.23
N ALA A 683 -2.77 -10.30 23.65
CA ALA A 683 -3.63 -11.45 23.40
C ALA A 683 -3.94 -11.63 21.90
N PRO A 684 -3.77 -12.82 21.31
CA PRO A 684 -4.19 -13.08 19.92
C PRO A 684 -5.72 -13.15 19.82
N THR A 685 -6.25 -12.86 18.64
CA THR A 685 -7.70 -12.93 18.35
C THR A 685 -8.18 -14.37 18.13
N PHE A 686 -7.33 -15.23 17.59
CA PHE A 686 -7.68 -16.59 17.15
C PHE A 686 -7.15 -17.65 18.10
N ASP A 687 -7.84 -18.80 18.17
CA ASP A 687 -7.44 -19.91 19.01
C ASP A 687 -6.06 -20.45 18.62
N ARG A 688 -5.80 -20.46 17.31
CA ARG A 688 -4.52 -20.87 16.75
C ARG A 688 -4.21 -20.06 15.50
N ILE A 689 -2.96 -19.61 15.37
CA ILE A 689 -2.41 -18.95 14.20
C ILE A 689 -1.16 -19.71 13.80
N THR A 690 -1.07 -20.08 12.53
CA THR A 690 0.12 -20.76 11.98
C THR A 690 0.76 -19.90 10.93
N ILE A 691 2.00 -19.46 11.16
CA ILE A 691 2.82 -18.72 10.23
C ILE A 691 3.79 -19.73 9.60
N ARG A 692 3.69 -19.91 8.27
CA ARG A 692 4.66 -20.71 7.51
C ARG A 692 5.96 -19.93 7.40
N LEU A 693 7.01 -20.49 7.96
CA LEU A 693 8.37 -19.97 7.84
C LEU A 693 9.07 -20.64 6.65
N ASP A 694 9.94 -19.89 5.97
CA ASP A 694 10.76 -20.45 4.89
C ASP A 694 12.07 -21.01 5.48
N PRO A 695 12.31 -22.33 5.42
CA PRO A 695 13.52 -22.94 5.98
C PRO A 695 14.85 -22.47 5.31
N THR A 696 14.77 -21.81 4.15
CA THR A 696 15.94 -21.16 3.51
C THR A 696 16.51 -20.06 4.40
N TRP A 697 15.64 -19.36 5.16
CA TRP A 697 15.99 -18.19 5.96
C TRP A 697 15.86 -18.44 7.46
N TYR A 698 15.00 -19.40 7.85
CA TYR A 698 14.62 -19.67 9.22
C TYR A 698 14.97 -21.08 9.65
N GLY A 699 15.12 -21.32 10.95
CA GLY A 699 15.49 -22.62 11.50
C GLY A 699 14.35 -23.65 11.53
N SER A 700 13.14 -23.26 11.06
CA SER A 700 11.94 -24.11 11.08
C SER A 700 11.04 -23.76 9.90
N ASP A 701 10.06 -24.63 9.64
CA ASP A 701 9.04 -24.42 8.61
C ASP A 701 7.78 -23.72 9.12
N ARG A 702 7.65 -23.51 10.44
CA ARG A 702 6.46 -22.89 11.03
C ARG A 702 6.69 -22.27 12.41
N LEU A 703 5.90 -21.23 12.68
CA LEU A 703 5.66 -20.65 13.98
C LEU A 703 4.17 -20.79 14.30
N VAL A 704 3.81 -21.20 15.49
CA VAL A 704 2.42 -21.34 15.95
C VAL A 704 2.18 -20.40 17.12
N ILE A 705 1.06 -19.67 17.11
CA ILE A 705 0.59 -18.83 18.22
C ILE A 705 -0.74 -19.43 18.68
N GLU A 706 -0.87 -19.70 19.99
CA GLU A 706 -2.04 -20.38 20.54
C GLU A 706 -2.58 -19.66 21.78
N GLY A 707 -3.90 -19.64 21.89
CA GLY A 707 -4.58 -19.22 23.10
C GLY A 707 -5.27 -17.86 22.99
N ALA A 708 -6.43 -17.81 22.32
CA ALA A 708 -7.31 -16.64 22.36
C ALA A 708 -7.97 -16.49 23.75
N PRO A 709 -8.30 -15.25 24.17
CA PRO A 709 -9.04 -15.03 25.41
C PRO A 709 -10.49 -15.53 25.26
N ARG A 710 -11.00 -16.22 26.30
CA ARG A 710 -12.39 -16.73 26.30
C ARG A 710 -13.45 -15.63 26.29
N ASN A 711 -13.12 -14.46 26.75
CA ASN A 711 -13.99 -13.27 26.77
C ASN A 711 -13.15 -12.00 27.02
N ALA A 712 -13.73 -10.84 26.82
CA ALA A 712 -13.08 -9.53 26.97
C ALA A 712 -12.50 -9.23 28.37
N LYS A 713 -12.86 -10.00 29.41
CA LYS A 713 -12.32 -9.85 30.77
C LYS A 713 -11.21 -10.84 31.08
N SER A 714 -10.84 -11.69 30.14
CA SER A 714 -9.75 -12.66 30.28
C SER A 714 -8.43 -12.01 29.87
N TYR A 715 -7.70 -11.46 30.84
CA TYR A 715 -6.38 -10.88 30.60
C TYR A 715 -5.28 -11.95 30.69
N VAL A 716 -4.23 -11.74 29.87
CA VAL A 716 -3.04 -12.60 29.84
C VAL A 716 -2.35 -12.59 31.21
N LYS A 717 -2.13 -13.78 31.78
CA LYS A 717 -1.40 -14.00 33.05
C LYS A 717 0.00 -14.52 32.83
N GLY A 718 0.23 -15.21 31.73
CA GLY A 718 1.52 -15.75 31.35
C GLY A 718 1.65 -16.01 29.87
N ILE A 719 2.87 -15.92 29.39
CA ILE A 719 3.22 -16.25 28.01
C ILE A 719 4.38 -17.23 28.01
N ARG A 720 4.29 -18.29 27.21
CA ARG A 720 5.36 -19.28 27.06
C ARG A 720 5.80 -19.38 25.60
N PHE A 721 7.08 -19.56 25.39
CA PHE A 721 7.63 -19.94 24.10
C PHE A 721 8.32 -21.30 24.22
N ASN A 722 7.86 -22.28 23.41
CA ASN A 722 8.32 -23.67 23.48
C ASN A 722 8.29 -24.25 24.91
N GLY A 723 7.26 -23.87 25.70
CA GLY A 723 7.08 -24.30 27.09
C GLY A 723 7.84 -23.49 28.14
N GLU A 724 8.78 -22.64 27.75
CA GLU A 724 9.53 -21.76 28.65
C GLU A 724 8.79 -20.44 28.88
N SER A 725 8.65 -19.97 30.11
CA SER A 725 7.96 -18.75 30.47
C SER A 725 8.76 -17.53 30.04
N LEU A 726 8.12 -16.60 29.34
CA LEU A 726 8.67 -15.29 29.02
C LEU A 726 8.56 -14.37 30.25
N LYS A 727 9.64 -13.65 30.57
CA LYS A 727 9.69 -12.70 31.70
C LYS A 727 9.00 -11.38 31.43
N ARG A 728 8.75 -11.05 30.16
CA ARG A 728 8.14 -9.80 29.69
C ARG A 728 7.14 -10.13 28.59
N HIS A 729 6.21 -9.24 28.33
CA HIS A 729 5.33 -9.30 27.16
C HIS A 729 6.09 -8.82 25.90
N ARG A 730 7.25 -9.45 25.65
CA ARG A 730 8.10 -9.17 24.48
C ARG A 730 8.84 -10.43 24.06
N ILE A 731 9.09 -10.56 22.75
CA ILE A 731 9.83 -11.68 22.18
C ILE A 731 10.78 -11.18 21.07
N SER A 732 11.99 -11.73 21.02
CA SER A 732 12.95 -11.40 19.96
C SER A 732 12.61 -12.13 18.66
N HIS A 733 12.94 -11.51 17.52
CA HIS A 733 12.84 -12.18 16.22
C HIS A 733 13.71 -13.44 16.14
N GLU A 734 14.87 -13.46 16.81
CA GLU A 734 15.75 -14.62 16.86
C GLU A 734 15.06 -15.85 17.49
N MET A 735 14.19 -15.64 18.49
CA MET A 735 13.37 -16.73 19.03
C MET A 735 12.31 -17.18 18.00
N LEU A 736 11.58 -16.24 17.39
CA LEU A 736 10.51 -16.55 16.43
C LEU A 736 11.04 -17.30 15.20
N ARG A 737 12.20 -16.89 14.67
CA ARG A 737 12.80 -17.54 13.48
C ARG A 737 13.21 -19.00 13.70
N GLN A 738 13.36 -19.43 14.92
CA GLN A 738 13.63 -20.83 15.25
C GLN A 738 12.38 -21.70 15.13
N GLY A 739 11.22 -21.07 15.01
CA GLY A 739 9.91 -21.73 15.04
C GLY A 739 9.52 -22.29 16.38
N GLY A 740 8.35 -22.90 16.44
CA GLY A 740 7.82 -23.47 17.66
C GLY A 740 6.45 -22.90 18.04
N VAL A 741 6.14 -22.90 19.34
CA VAL A 741 4.82 -22.53 19.85
C VAL A 741 4.94 -21.38 20.85
N LEU A 742 4.27 -20.26 20.55
CA LEU A 742 4.00 -19.16 21.45
C LEU A 742 2.60 -19.36 22.05
N SER A 743 2.49 -19.60 23.35
CA SER A 743 1.22 -19.90 24.01
C SER A 743 0.88 -18.91 25.11
N TYR A 744 -0.42 -18.60 25.25
CA TYR A 744 -0.95 -17.62 26.19
C TYR A 744 -1.80 -18.30 27.24
N GLU A 745 -1.63 -17.88 28.50
CA GLU A 745 -2.37 -18.35 29.68
C GLU A 745 -3.23 -17.20 30.26
N TYR A 746 -4.51 -17.50 30.60
CA TYR A 746 -5.50 -16.52 31.06
C TYR A 746 -5.99 -16.77 32.47
#